data_f54522648f4b1635367b930b1b0c6d3e
#
_entry.id   f54522648f4b1635367b930b1b0c6d3e
#
_cell.length_a   1.000
_cell.length_b   1.000
_cell.length_c   1.000
_cell.angle_alpha   90.00
_cell.angle_beta   90.00
_cell.angle_gamma   90.00
#
_symmetry.space_group_name_H-M   'P 1'
#
loop_
_entity.id
_entity.type
_entity.pdbx_description
1 polymer ?
#
loop_
_entity_poly.entity_id
_entity_poly.type
_entity_poly.pdbx_seq_one_letter_code
_entity_poly.pdbx_strand_id
1 'polypeptide(L)'
;MTLARIALRGVVAHKSRMLLALVAIALGTAFVAGTLVFRDSVTASARSSFAESTADVTVTPRGNGGDRQDGTGLPATLPGRVLDAATRADGVRAAYGRVHVPDTVVLDGRGRPLSSRGNLVADWPADAGSAPRLTAGRAPIAPTELVVSANAAAKHGIRLGDRLRIMAVPGTFEATVVGLARDRADRAHDADLFLDAATAQRRLLGGPDRFTSIAVTAEPGVPDARLRDRVLAALPDPAGHTVRTRDAEAAARGDAAGASLRVVTHLMLGFAGISVLVGVFLIGNTFSMLVAARTRQSGLLRAVGAGRGQVNRLILGEAGLLGIAGSTLGLALGVALAAGLIRIVGGVGAGPAASLPTVLWSTPAVAYLVGVSITLVAAYLPARRAGRVSPMAALLREAGPGTRRPLRTRNLVAGTSGVLGTGALLLAVRADDLAAAGPLLVAGVLLTLLATVAGAPLLSVWAVRGLDRLLASRSGPIGRLARGNAIRDPRRTGATASALMVGIALVSFLSLVAASLVTSVDGQLERSVNADYFVLSSRPMTEQVARVVRETPGLDHVTAQQTVRADLITAQGTDRDHDLTATTERFTDDFRLAFTAGDTRSTLAPGGDGITVPQAFADEHRLAVGDPVQVRFHGGGTARLRVGGIVRDGDVFASGATYIGTHVVRAHLPAEQMPLDDVYFATAAAGADRAGVYAALAKRLDAFPQTKVRDRDSYRKALHDTVALALDLVYALLALAILVAVLGVVDTLALSVVERTREMALLRALGLTRRRIRRMIRAEAVLIAVVGAVLGLLPGLAWGAATQRVLATKGLDSLTVPWPTCAAVLVGAVAAGTLAAWLPSRRAARVHLREAMAGAG
;
A
#
# COMPACT_ATOMS: atom_id res chain seq x y z
N MET A 1 -29.67 31.19 -17.55
CA MET A 1 -30.56 29.99 -17.53
C MET A 1 -30.66 29.25 -18.87
N THR A 2 -30.64 29.90 -20.02
CA THR A 2 -30.76 29.28 -21.36
C THR A 2 -29.61 28.39 -21.74
N LEU A 3 -28.34 28.77 -21.47
CA LEU A 3 -27.13 27.95 -21.77
C LEU A 3 -27.08 26.63 -21.01
N ALA A 4 -27.49 26.62 -19.73
CA ALA A 4 -27.52 25.39 -18.93
C ALA A 4 -28.58 24.40 -19.44
N ARG A 5 -29.77 24.90 -19.87
CA ARG A 5 -30.81 24.04 -20.48
C ARG A 5 -30.39 23.48 -21.83
N ILE A 6 -29.64 24.25 -22.64
CA ILE A 6 -29.13 23.80 -23.94
C ILE A 6 -28.04 22.73 -23.69
N ALA A 7 -27.15 22.94 -22.71
CA ALA A 7 -26.11 21.96 -22.33
C ALA A 7 -26.73 20.64 -21.85
N LEU A 8 -27.77 20.71 -20.98
CA LEU A 8 -28.45 19.51 -20.47
C LEU A 8 -29.16 18.73 -21.60
N ARG A 9 -29.84 19.41 -22.52
CA ARG A 9 -30.45 18.76 -23.71
C ARG A 9 -29.39 18.16 -24.62
N GLY A 10 -28.23 18.78 -24.76
CA GLY A 10 -27.07 18.27 -25.50
C GLY A 10 -26.55 16.97 -24.93
N VAL A 11 -26.43 16.85 -23.60
CA VAL A 11 -26.04 15.64 -22.89
C VAL A 11 -27.04 14.50 -23.14
N VAL A 12 -28.34 14.80 -23.01
CA VAL A 12 -29.41 13.79 -23.19
C VAL A 12 -29.51 13.28 -24.62
N ALA A 13 -29.25 14.13 -25.63
CA ALA A 13 -29.32 13.75 -27.03
C ALA A 13 -28.21 12.76 -27.48
N HIS A 14 -27.08 12.69 -26.74
CA HIS A 14 -25.92 11.88 -27.13
C HIS A 14 -25.51 10.89 -26.02
N LYS A 15 -26.50 10.27 -25.34
CA LYS A 15 -26.35 9.40 -24.17
C LYS A 15 -25.25 8.36 -24.28
N SER A 16 -25.14 7.65 -25.40
CA SER A 16 -24.19 6.54 -25.54
C SER A 16 -22.71 6.96 -25.59
N ARG A 17 -22.42 8.16 -26.10
CA ARG A 17 -21.05 8.69 -26.17
C ARG A 17 -20.62 9.36 -24.87
N MET A 18 -21.56 10.08 -24.24
CA MET A 18 -21.29 10.73 -22.95
C MET A 18 -21.20 9.74 -21.80
N LEU A 19 -21.85 8.55 -21.92
CA LEU A 19 -21.74 7.49 -20.93
C LEU A 19 -20.28 7.01 -20.76
N LEU A 20 -19.52 6.86 -21.85
CA LEU A 20 -18.13 6.42 -21.78
C LEU A 20 -17.23 7.46 -21.12
N ALA A 21 -17.42 8.76 -21.44
CA ALA A 21 -16.71 9.82 -20.73
C ALA A 21 -17.11 9.87 -19.26
N LEU A 22 -18.40 9.72 -18.94
CA LEU A 22 -18.89 9.65 -17.56
C LEU A 22 -18.26 8.50 -16.77
N VAL A 23 -18.19 7.31 -17.36
CA VAL A 23 -17.53 6.14 -16.72
C VAL A 23 -16.04 6.40 -16.50
N ALA A 24 -15.34 7.01 -17.44
CA ALA A 24 -13.93 7.34 -17.28
C ALA A 24 -13.67 8.35 -16.15
N ILE A 25 -14.53 9.38 -16.05
CA ILE A 25 -14.47 10.36 -14.96
C ILE A 25 -14.78 9.67 -13.63
N ALA A 26 -15.86 8.86 -13.61
CA ALA A 26 -16.30 8.16 -12.40
C ALA A 26 -15.22 7.20 -11.89
N LEU A 27 -14.55 6.45 -12.76
CA LEU A 27 -13.47 5.54 -12.36
C LEU A 27 -12.24 6.30 -11.84
N GLY A 28 -11.81 7.37 -12.53
CA GLY A 28 -10.68 8.19 -12.07
C GLY A 28 -10.95 8.83 -10.70
N THR A 29 -12.15 9.40 -10.50
CA THR A 29 -12.55 10.00 -9.23
C THR A 29 -12.82 8.94 -8.15
N ALA A 30 -13.28 7.74 -8.50
CA ALA A 30 -13.48 6.62 -7.58
C ALA A 30 -12.16 6.17 -6.94
N PHE A 31 -11.07 6.11 -7.71
CA PHE A 31 -9.75 5.79 -7.16
C PHE A 31 -9.29 6.84 -6.15
N VAL A 32 -9.39 8.12 -6.50
CA VAL A 32 -9.00 9.21 -5.60
C VAL A 32 -9.85 9.19 -4.32
N ALA A 33 -11.18 9.15 -4.46
CA ALA A 33 -12.10 9.11 -3.34
C ALA A 33 -11.93 7.85 -2.48
N GLY A 34 -11.79 6.67 -3.13
CA GLY A 34 -11.59 5.39 -2.45
C GLY A 34 -10.32 5.35 -1.61
N THR A 35 -9.21 5.89 -2.14
CA THR A 35 -7.95 6.00 -1.39
C THR A 35 -8.08 6.89 -0.17
N LEU A 36 -8.71 8.07 -0.33
CA LEU A 36 -8.90 9.01 0.77
C LEU A 36 -9.85 8.44 1.83
N VAL A 37 -11.01 7.87 1.43
CA VAL A 37 -11.96 7.23 2.36
C VAL A 37 -11.32 6.05 3.09
N PHE A 38 -10.55 5.22 2.42
CA PHE A 38 -9.84 4.10 3.04
C PHE A 38 -8.86 4.60 4.12
N ARG A 39 -7.97 5.54 3.75
CA ARG A 39 -7.02 6.14 4.70
C ARG A 39 -7.73 6.79 5.89
N ASP A 40 -8.73 7.62 5.59
CA ASP A 40 -9.46 8.38 6.61
C ASP A 40 -10.25 7.44 7.54
N SER A 41 -10.82 6.35 7.00
CA SER A 41 -11.53 5.35 7.80
C SER A 41 -10.61 4.61 8.77
N VAL A 42 -9.43 4.17 8.31
CA VAL A 42 -8.46 3.49 9.17
C VAL A 42 -7.93 4.42 10.26
N THR A 43 -7.56 5.67 9.88
CA THR A 43 -7.08 6.64 10.87
C THR A 43 -8.19 7.09 11.84
N ALA A 44 -9.43 7.22 11.38
CA ALA A 44 -10.57 7.54 12.23
C ALA A 44 -10.89 6.39 13.20
N SER A 45 -10.87 5.14 12.74
CA SER A 45 -11.06 3.97 13.62
C SER A 45 -10.00 3.88 14.70
N ALA A 46 -8.73 4.13 14.34
CA ALA A 46 -7.64 4.17 15.31
C ALA A 46 -7.83 5.32 16.33
N ARG A 47 -8.29 6.50 15.88
CA ARG A 47 -8.56 7.64 16.76
C ARG A 47 -9.75 7.40 17.68
N SER A 48 -10.87 6.90 17.15
CA SER A 48 -12.11 6.68 17.92
C SER A 48 -11.95 5.63 19.01
N SER A 49 -11.17 4.59 18.75
CA SER A 49 -10.87 3.55 19.77
C SER A 49 -10.23 4.11 21.03
N PHE A 50 -9.65 5.32 20.99
CA PHE A 50 -8.97 5.96 22.13
C PHE A 50 -9.63 7.27 22.57
N ALA A 51 -10.43 7.93 21.72
CA ALA A 51 -11.15 9.16 22.09
C ALA A 51 -12.23 8.94 23.17
N GLU A 52 -12.69 7.71 23.33
CA GLU A 52 -13.67 7.31 24.35
C GLU A 52 -13.03 7.02 25.72
N SER A 53 -11.67 7.12 25.84
CA SER A 53 -11.05 7.10 27.16
C SER A 53 -11.47 8.35 27.95
N THR A 54 -11.98 8.16 29.15
CA THR A 54 -12.46 9.25 30.02
C THR A 54 -11.34 10.11 30.59
N ALA A 55 -10.07 9.76 30.36
CA ALA A 55 -8.93 10.51 30.85
C ALA A 55 -8.68 11.78 30.01
N ASP A 56 -8.55 12.92 30.66
CA ASP A 56 -8.24 14.21 30.03
C ASP A 56 -6.75 14.30 29.64
N VAL A 57 -5.89 13.68 30.48
CA VAL A 57 -4.45 13.57 30.25
C VAL A 57 -3.99 12.15 30.56
N THR A 58 -3.06 11.64 29.76
CA THR A 58 -2.43 10.32 29.95
C THR A 58 -0.93 10.48 30.11
N VAL A 59 -0.37 9.85 31.17
CA VAL A 59 1.08 9.72 31.39
C VAL A 59 1.50 8.31 30.99
N THR A 60 2.52 8.21 30.13
CA THR A 60 3.13 6.95 29.72
C THR A 60 4.64 7.02 29.83
N PRO A 61 5.36 5.91 29.98
CA PRO A 61 6.81 5.88 29.86
C PRO A 61 7.27 6.46 28.52
N ARG A 62 8.41 7.16 28.49
CA ARG A 62 8.99 7.69 27.25
C ARG A 62 9.41 6.52 26.36
N GLY A 63 9.26 6.67 25.04
CA GLY A 63 9.56 5.60 24.07
C GLY A 63 8.44 4.57 23.91
N ASN A 64 7.41 4.62 24.72
CA ASN A 64 6.26 3.70 24.65
C ASN A 64 5.21 4.20 23.65
N GLY A 65 5.53 4.12 22.39
CA GLY A 65 4.55 4.28 21.29
C GLY A 65 3.64 3.05 21.21
N GLY A 66 3.02 2.66 22.31
CA GLY A 66 1.88 1.74 22.35
C GLY A 66 2.17 0.24 22.39
N ASP A 67 3.26 -0.29 21.80
CA ASP A 67 3.44 -1.74 21.61
C ASP A 67 4.88 -2.25 21.81
N ARG A 68 5.82 -1.38 22.22
CA ARG A 68 7.21 -1.82 22.35
C ARG A 68 7.49 -2.31 23.78
N GLN A 69 7.75 -3.59 23.89
CA GLN A 69 8.27 -4.23 25.10
C GLN A 69 9.73 -3.82 25.31
N ASP A 70 10.16 -3.74 26.56
CA ASP A 70 11.53 -3.36 26.92
C ASP A 70 12.60 -4.46 26.69
N GLY A 71 12.32 -5.43 25.86
CA GLY A 71 13.14 -6.62 25.63
C GLY A 71 12.92 -7.73 26.66
N THR A 72 12.49 -7.42 27.90
CA THR A 72 12.14 -8.41 28.91
C THR A 72 10.80 -9.12 28.61
N GLY A 73 10.10 -8.69 27.57
CA GLY A 73 8.73 -9.14 27.26
C GLY A 73 7.67 -8.52 28.16
N LEU A 74 8.05 -7.70 29.11
CA LEU A 74 7.15 -6.89 29.94
C LEU A 74 6.96 -5.51 29.28
N PRO A 75 5.77 -4.93 29.34
CA PRO A 75 5.60 -3.55 28.95
C PRO A 75 6.37 -2.63 29.88
N ALA A 76 6.91 -1.53 29.35
CA ALA A 76 7.53 -0.50 30.20
C ALA A 76 6.53 0.04 31.22
N THR A 77 6.93 0.19 32.47
CA THR A 77 6.04 0.50 33.59
C THR A 77 6.37 1.81 34.27
N LEU A 78 5.35 2.45 34.81
CA LEU A 78 5.41 3.59 35.69
C LEU A 78 5.33 3.10 37.16
N PRO A 79 6.27 3.48 38.06
CA PRO A 79 6.15 3.12 39.46
C PRO A 79 5.08 3.96 40.19
N GLY A 80 4.57 3.46 41.30
CA GLY A 80 3.51 4.11 42.10
C GLY A 80 3.81 5.57 42.49
N ARG A 81 5.10 5.90 42.74
CA ARG A 81 5.52 7.29 42.99
C ARG A 81 5.14 8.29 41.88
N VAL A 82 5.04 7.84 40.65
CA VAL A 82 4.60 8.69 39.52
C VAL A 82 3.09 8.91 39.60
N LEU A 83 2.31 7.90 39.99
CA LEU A 83 0.88 8.03 40.26
C LEU A 83 0.62 9.01 41.40
N ASP A 84 1.38 8.90 42.51
CA ASP A 84 1.26 9.80 43.67
C ASP A 84 1.59 11.26 43.30
N ALA A 85 2.62 11.45 42.46
CA ALA A 85 3.00 12.78 41.96
C ALA A 85 1.91 13.36 41.04
N ALA A 86 1.38 12.55 40.12
CA ALA A 86 0.30 12.97 39.24
C ALA A 86 -0.99 13.30 39.99
N THR A 87 -1.31 12.54 41.08
CA THR A 87 -2.50 12.79 41.90
C THR A 87 -2.42 14.08 42.68
N ARG A 88 -1.21 14.49 43.08
CA ARG A 88 -0.96 15.75 43.84
C ARG A 88 -0.80 16.98 42.95
N ALA A 89 -0.79 16.83 41.64
CA ALA A 89 -0.66 17.96 40.74
C ALA A 89 -1.91 18.86 40.77
N ASP A 90 -1.69 20.17 40.77
CA ASP A 90 -2.75 21.18 40.86
C ASP A 90 -3.73 21.08 39.65
N GLY A 91 -5.05 21.05 39.96
CA GLY A 91 -6.11 20.93 38.98
C GLY A 91 -6.44 19.47 38.59
N VAL A 92 -5.91 18.48 39.31
CA VAL A 92 -6.23 17.06 39.15
C VAL A 92 -7.38 16.69 40.08
N ARG A 93 -8.53 16.23 39.49
CA ARG A 93 -9.65 15.70 40.26
C ARG A 93 -9.37 14.27 40.74
N ALA A 94 -8.80 13.45 39.84
CA ALA A 94 -8.43 12.07 40.15
C ALA A 94 -7.36 11.56 39.18
N ALA A 95 -6.50 10.66 39.67
CA ALA A 95 -5.57 9.94 38.83
C ALA A 95 -5.67 8.43 39.14
N TYR A 96 -5.62 7.60 38.07
CA TYR A 96 -5.74 6.14 38.15
C TYR A 96 -4.61 5.49 37.39
N GLY A 97 -3.88 4.57 38.05
CA GLY A 97 -2.94 3.71 37.35
C GLY A 97 -3.67 2.63 36.55
N ARG A 98 -3.24 2.39 35.32
CA ARG A 98 -3.86 1.42 34.40
C ARG A 98 -2.85 0.36 34.00
N VAL A 99 -3.34 -0.84 33.80
CA VAL A 99 -2.58 -1.98 33.28
C VAL A 99 -3.18 -2.43 31.96
N HIS A 100 -2.43 -2.31 30.88
CA HIS A 100 -2.83 -2.78 29.56
C HIS A 100 -1.66 -3.57 28.96
N VAL A 101 -1.89 -4.87 28.76
CA VAL A 101 -0.89 -5.77 28.17
C VAL A 101 -1.48 -6.36 26.89
N PRO A 102 -1.10 -5.82 25.71
CA PRO A 102 -1.55 -6.35 24.43
C PRO A 102 -0.88 -7.68 24.15
N ASP A 103 -1.33 -8.37 23.10
CA ASP A 103 -0.78 -9.62 22.57
C ASP A 103 -0.61 -10.76 23.58
N THR A 104 -1.37 -10.80 24.67
CA THR A 104 -1.32 -11.87 25.65
C THR A 104 -1.98 -13.13 25.09
N VAL A 105 -1.32 -14.28 25.22
CA VAL A 105 -1.87 -15.55 24.77
C VAL A 105 -2.89 -16.05 25.80
N VAL A 106 -4.13 -16.28 25.35
CA VAL A 106 -5.20 -16.80 26.17
C VAL A 106 -5.77 -18.05 25.52
N LEU A 107 -5.82 -19.14 26.27
CA LEU A 107 -6.31 -20.43 25.80
C LEU A 107 -7.70 -20.72 26.40
N ASP A 108 -8.57 -21.31 25.58
CA ASP A 108 -9.85 -21.86 26.04
C ASP A 108 -9.63 -23.13 26.88
N GLY A 109 -10.71 -23.67 27.51
CA GLY A 109 -10.64 -24.90 28.27
C GLY A 109 -10.21 -26.15 27.49
N ARG A 110 -10.07 -26.04 26.17
CA ARG A 110 -9.58 -27.11 25.27
C ARG A 110 -8.14 -26.84 24.81
N GLY A 111 -7.46 -25.82 25.34
CA GLY A 111 -6.10 -25.48 25.00
C GLY A 111 -5.96 -24.75 23.67
N ARG A 112 -7.03 -24.25 23.05
CA ARG A 112 -6.98 -23.50 21.79
C ARG A 112 -6.85 -22.02 22.06
N PRO A 113 -6.01 -21.29 21.31
CA PRO A 113 -5.87 -19.85 21.49
C PRO A 113 -7.14 -19.11 21.06
N LEU A 114 -7.56 -18.09 21.81
CA LEU A 114 -8.70 -17.24 21.48
C LEU A 114 -8.39 -16.33 20.29
N SER A 115 -7.12 -15.97 20.10
CA SER A 115 -6.68 -15.15 18.98
C SER A 115 -5.32 -15.65 18.48
N SER A 116 -5.12 -15.62 17.16
CA SER A 116 -3.82 -15.94 16.54
C SER A 116 -2.79 -14.81 16.67
N ARG A 117 -3.21 -13.60 17.08
CA ARG A 117 -2.38 -12.41 17.25
C ARG A 117 -2.14 -12.03 18.70
N GLY A 118 -2.77 -12.72 19.66
CA GLY A 118 -2.81 -12.34 21.04
C GLY A 118 -4.10 -11.57 21.39
N ASN A 119 -4.29 -11.38 22.70
CA ASN A 119 -5.47 -10.75 23.27
C ASN A 119 -5.02 -9.55 24.12
N LEU A 120 -5.85 -8.53 24.24
CA LEU A 120 -5.63 -7.47 25.21
C LEU A 120 -6.09 -7.95 26.59
N VAL A 121 -5.19 -8.00 27.55
CA VAL A 121 -5.52 -8.25 28.95
C VAL A 121 -5.24 -6.97 29.73
N ALA A 122 -6.28 -6.47 30.40
CA ALA A 122 -6.23 -5.19 31.11
C ALA A 122 -6.76 -5.30 32.53
N ASP A 123 -6.55 -4.27 33.34
CA ASP A 123 -7.23 -4.11 34.61
C ASP A 123 -8.69 -3.68 34.39
N TRP A 124 -9.60 -4.13 35.28
CA TRP A 124 -10.95 -3.58 35.37
C TRP A 124 -10.87 -2.16 35.92
N PRO A 125 -11.36 -1.12 35.16
CA PRO A 125 -11.26 0.25 35.60
C PRO A 125 -11.93 0.50 36.94
N ALA A 126 -11.23 1.16 37.87
CA ALA A 126 -11.80 1.62 39.13
C ALA A 126 -12.80 2.77 38.95
N ASP A 127 -12.65 3.55 37.87
CA ASP A 127 -13.57 4.60 37.50
C ASP A 127 -14.77 4.04 36.73
N ALA A 128 -15.96 4.21 37.29
CA ALA A 128 -17.23 3.75 36.70
C ALA A 128 -17.50 4.40 35.31
N GLY A 129 -16.94 5.57 35.05
CA GLY A 129 -17.05 6.26 33.77
C GLY A 129 -16.27 5.57 32.66
N SER A 130 -15.14 4.90 32.95
CA SER A 130 -14.29 4.17 32.02
C SER A 130 -14.59 2.68 31.94
N ALA A 131 -15.37 2.12 32.87
CA ALA A 131 -15.62 0.70 32.92
C ALA A 131 -16.49 0.22 31.74
N PRO A 132 -16.15 -0.92 31.11
CA PRO A 132 -16.98 -1.57 30.11
C PRO A 132 -18.37 -1.89 30.68
N ARG A 133 -19.43 -1.84 29.84
CA ARG A 133 -20.77 -2.20 30.26
C ARG A 133 -20.91 -3.71 30.40
N LEU A 134 -21.19 -4.19 31.64
CA LEU A 134 -21.54 -5.58 31.88
C LEU A 134 -22.84 -5.96 31.12
N THR A 135 -22.80 -7.04 30.37
CA THR A 135 -23.94 -7.63 29.69
C THR A 135 -24.48 -8.83 30.43
N ALA A 136 -23.62 -9.52 31.18
CA ALA A 136 -23.98 -10.63 32.05
C ALA A 136 -22.94 -10.81 33.20
N GLY A 137 -23.33 -11.37 34.31
CA GLY A 137 -22.45 -11.62 35.46
C GLY A 137 -22.06 -10.37 36.25
N ARG A 138 -20.84 -10.30 36.77
CA ARG A 138 -20.34 -9.24 37.61
C ARG A 138 -18.86 -8.85 37.28
N ALA A 139 -18.37 -7.74 37.85
CA ALA A 139 -16.98 -7.36 37.78
C ALA A 139 -16.06 -8.34 38.52
N PRO A 140 -14.77 -8.46 38.13
CA PRO A 140 -13.80 -9.32 38.78
C PRO A 140 -13.36 -8.67 40.12
N ILE A 141 -13.37 -9.47 41.21
CA ILE A 141 -12.98 -9.01 42.54
C ILE A 141 -11.85 -9.88 43.11
N ALA A 142 -11.81 -11.17 42.72
CA ALA A 142 -10.82 -12.11 43.21
C ALA A 142 -9.69 -12.37 42.21
N PRO A 143 -8.49 -12.77 42.64
CA PRO A 143 -7.33 -13.04 41.80
C PRO A 143 -7.51 -14.10 40.71
N THR A 144 -8.54 -14.94 40.82
CA THR A 144 -8.85 -16.01 39.87
C THR A 144 -10.07 -15.69 38.99
N GLU A 145 -10.50 -14.44 38.97
CA GLU A 145 -11.68 -13.99 38.23
C GLU A 145 -11.30 -13.10 37.06
N LEU A 146 -12.08 -13.25 35.99
CA LEU A 146 -11.92 -12.39 34.81
C LEU A 146 -13.29 -12.10 34.15
N VAL A 147 -13.33 -10.98 33.46
CA VAL A 147 -14.43 -10.58 32.58
C VAL A 147 -13.94 -10.66 31.15
N VAL A 148 -14.77 -11.19 30.23
CA VAL A 148 -14.44 -11.34 28.81
C VAL A 148 -15.32 -10.41 27.98
N SER A 149 -14.81 -9.87 26.88
CA SER A 149 -15.63 -9.12 25.94
C SER A 149 -16.74 -9.99 25.35
N ALA A 150 -17.96 -9.46 25.26
CA ALA A 150 -19.13 -10.19 24.76
C ALA A 150 -18.94 -10.69 23.32
N ASN A 151 -18.17 -9.95 22.50
CA ASN A 151 -17.83 -10.33 21.13
C ASN A 151 -16.94 -11.57 21.10
N ALA A 152 -15.89 -11.59 21.94
CA ALA A 152 -15.03 -12.76 22.06
C ALA A 152 -15.78 -13.98 22.62
N ALA A 153 -16.62 -13.77 23.62
CA ALA A 153 -17.44 -14.83 24.19
C ALA A 153 -18.37 -15.46 23.14
N ALA A 154 -19.03 -14.64 22.33
CA ALA A 154 -19.90 -15.12 21.25
C ALA A 154 -19.10 -15.86 20.15
N LYS A 155 -17.93 -15.34 19.76
CA LYS A 155 -17.08 -15.92 18.70
C LYS A 155 -16.50 -17.28 19.10
N HIS A 156 -16.08 -17.43 20.36
CA HIS A 156 -15.40 -18.64 20.86
C HIS A 156 -16.29 -19.55 21.72
N GLY A 157 -17.55 -19.18 21.91
CA GLY A 157 -18.52 -19.95 22.68
C GLY A 157 -18.25 -19.98 24.19
N ILE A 158 -17.60 -18.93 24.73
CA ILE A 158 -17.23 -18.80 26.14
C ILE A 158 -18.48 -18.46 26.98
N ARG A 159 -18.65 -19.10 28.13
CA ARG A 159 -19.76 -18.92 29.06
C ARG A 159 -19.29 -18.52 30.47
N LEU A 160 -20.17 -17.94 31.23
CA LEU A 160 -19.92 -17.74 32.67
C LEU A 160 -19.58 -19.08 33.35
N GLY A 161 -18.50 -19.05 34.15
CA GLY A 161 -17.98 -20.23 34.83
C GLY A 161 -16.88 -20.99 34.07
N ASP A 162 -16.64 -20.66 32.77
CA ASP A 162 -15.56 -21.29 32.02
C ASP A 162 -14.20 -20.85 32.58
N ARG A 163 -13.20 -21.73 32.48
CA ARG A 163 -11.81 -21.44 32.86
C ARG A 163 -10.99 -21.14 31.63
N LEU A 164 -10.25 -20.04 31.65
CA LEU A 164 -9.31 -19.64 30.62
C LEU A 164 -7.91 -19.67 31.21
N ARG A 165 -6.94 -20.09 30.38
CA ARG A 165 -5.52 -20.09 30.77
C ARG A 165 -4.84 -18.91 30.08
N ILE A 166 -4.24 -18.07 30.92
CA ILE A 166 -3.55 -16.83 30.47
C ILE A 166 -2.04 -17.07 30.58
N MET A 167 -1.35 -16.94 29.47
CA MET A 167 0.11 -17.07 29.38
C MET A 167 0.73 -15.69 29.37
N ALA A 168 1.15 -15.19 30.49
CA ALA A 168 1.86 -13.93 30.69
C ALA A 168 3.36 -14.18 30.89
N VAL A 169 4.20 -13.15 30.68
CA VAL A 169 5.66 -13.27 30.87
C VAL A 169 6.05 -13.64 32.32
N PRO A 170 5.44 -13.05 33.36
CA PRO A 170 5.74 -13.45 34.73
C PRO A 170 5.32 -14.88 35.09
N GLY A 171 4.42 -15.49 34.29
CA GLY A 171 3.98 -16.85 34.50
C GLY A 171 2.57 -17.13 33.99
N THR A 172 2.29 -18.41 33.76
CA THR A 172 0.96 -18.89 33.34
C THR A 172 0.03 -19.03 34.53
N PHE A 173 -1.22 -18.63 34.41
CA PHE A 173 -2.25 -18.79 35.42
C PHE A 173 -3.63 -19.05 34.81
N GLU A 174 -4.54 -19.59 35.60
CA GLU A 174 -5.92 -19.82 35.18
C GLU A 174 -6.86 -18.84 35.90
N ALA A 175 -7.89 -18.40 35.21
CA ALA A 175 -8.92 -17.54 35.73
C ALA A 175 -10.30 -17.94 35.22
N THR A 176 -11.34 -17.78 36.07
CA THR A 176 -12.72 -18.15 35.78
C THR A 176 -13.49 -16.93 35.27
N VAL A 177 -14.27 -17.12 34.21
CA VAL A 177 -15.13 -16.10 33.64
C VAL A 177 -16.31 -15.82 34.56
N VAL A 178 -16.32 -14.64 35.22
CA VAL A 178 -17.39 -14.21 36.14
C VAL A 178 -18.32 -13.17 35.52
N GLY A 179 -17.94 -12.60 34.40
CA GLY A 179 -18.73 -11.59 33.70
C GLY A 179 -18.46 -11.54 32.22
N LEU A 180 -19.44 -11.02 31.48
CA LEU A 180 -19.33 -10.66 30.08
C LEU A 180 -19.56 -9.15 29.98
N ALA A 181 -18.72 -8.45 29.24
CA ALA A 181 -18.82 -7.01 29.08
C ALA A 181 -18.77 -6.59 27.61
N ARG A 182 -19.50 -5.52 27.27
CA ARG A 182 -19.36 -4.88 25.98
C ARG A 182 -18.50 -3.62 26.17
N ASP A 183 -17.38 -3.57 25.49
CA ASP A 183 -16.58 -2.34 25.46
C ASP A 183 -17.35 -1.23 24.72
N ARG A 184 -17.15 0.02 25.15
CA ARG A 184 -17.76 1.19 24.51
C ARG A 184 -17.16 1.45 23.14
N ALA A 185 -15.87 1.19 22.97
CA ALA A 185 -15.22 1.15 21.68
C ALA A 185 -15.23 -0.29 21.17
N ASP A 186 -15.75 -0.49 19.96
CA ASP A 186 -15.69 -1.77 19.23
C ASP A 186 -14.23 -1.99 18.79
N ARG A 187 -13.36 -2.37 19.76
CA ARG A 187 -11.91 -2.45 19.54
C ARG A 187 -11.55 -3.62 18.65
N ALA A 188 -10.54 -3.42 17.84
CA ALA A 188 -10.02 -4.37 16.87
C ALA A 188 -9.34 -5.62 17.44
N HIS A 189 -9.39 -5.82 18.78
CA HIS A 189 -8.83 -7.02 19.40
C HIS A 189 -9.84 -8.15 19.35
N ASP A 190 -9.36 -9.33 18.96
CA ASP A 190 -10.20 -10.54 18.87
C ASP A 190 -10.80 -10.94 20.22
N ALA A 191 -10.14 -10.58 21.33
CA ALA A 191 -10.66 -10.76 22.68
C ALA A 191 -10.02 -9.76 23.66
N ASP A 192 -10.85 -8.97 24.33
CA ASP A 192 -10.46 -8.15 25.47
C ASP A 192 -10.85 -8.87 26.77
N LEU A 193 -9.91 -8.99 27.70
CA LEU A 193 -10.10 -9.62 29.00
C LEU A 193 -9.74 -8.64 30.09
N PHE A 194 -10.49 -8.66 31.19
CA PHE A 194 -10.30 -7.74 32.29
C PHE A 194 -10.13 -8.53 33.60
N LEU A 195 -9.07 -8.23 34.35
CA LEU A 195 -8.73 -8.76 35.65
C LEU A 195 -8.95 -7.68 36.72
N ASP A 196 -9.01 -8.06 37.99
CA ASP A 196 -8.87 -7.06 39.05
C ASP A 196 -7.49 -6.38 39.00
N ALA A 197 -7.41 -5.11 39.42
CA ALA A 197 -6.20 -4.29 39.27
C ALA A 197 -4.97 -4.90 39.96
N ALA A 198 -5.13 -5.47 41.17
CA ALA A 198 -4.01 -6.07 41.91
C ALA A 198 -3.49 -7.35 41.22
N THR A 199 -4.37 -8.15 40.63
CA THR A 199 -4.00 -9.33 39.87
C THR A 199 -3.35 -8.95 38.55
N ALA A 200 -3.88 -7.94 37.83
CA ALA A 200 -3.27 -7.42 36.61
C ALA A 200 -1.82 -6.97 36.87
N GLN A 201 -1.56 -6.19 37.92
CA GLN A 201 -0.21 -5.75 38.28
C GLN A 201 0.73 -6.94 38.57
N ARG A 202 0.33 -7.85 39.47
CA ARG A 202 1.20 -8.96 39.88
C ARG A 202 1.40 -10.00 38.79
N ARG A 203 0.33 -10.36 38.04
CA ARG A 203 0.35 -11.47 37.08
C ARG A 203 0.78 -11.05 35.68
N LEU A 204 0.55 -9.79 35.31
CA LEU A 204 0.93 -9.29 33.99
C LEU A 204 2.23 -8.45 34.01
N LEU A 205 2.48 -7.69 35.11
CA LEU A 205 3.64 -6.80 35.20
C LEU A 205 4.72 -7.28 36.18
N GLY A 206 4.48 -8.42 36.86
CA GLY A 206 5.45 -9.05 37.74
C GLY A 206 5.62 -8.42 39.11
N GLY A 207 4.81 -7.43 39.50
CA GLY A 207 4.92 -6.79 40.82
C GLY A 207 3.79 -5.82 41.14
N PRO A 208 3.60 -5.47 42.41
CA PRO A 208 2.66 -4.43 42.82
C PRO A 208 3.17 -3.04 42.42
N ASP A 209 2.31 -2.04 42.46
CA ASP A 209 2.60 -0.62 42.23
C ASP A 209 3.28 -0.32 40.87
N ARG A 210 3.00 -1.13 39.87
CA ARG A 210 3.47 -0.93 38.49
C ARG A 210 2.27 -0.69 37.59
N PHE A 211 2.38 0.31 36.69
CA PHE A 211 1.32 0.69 35.75
C PHE A 211 1.90 0.85 34.35
N THR A 212 1.15 0.52 33.34
CA THR A 212 1.54 0.79 31.93
C THR A 212 1.23 2.23 31.54
N SER A 213 0.23 2.83 32.17
CA SER A 213 -0.13 4.23 31.99
C SER A 213 -0.87 4.77 33.23
N ILE A 214 -0.89 6.11 33.37
CA ILE A 214 -1.68 6.78 34.38
C ILE A 214 -2.68 7.69 33.68
N ALA A 215 -3.97 7.44 33.95
CA ALA A 215 -5.08 8.23 33.47
C ALA A 215 -5.40 9.34 34.46
N VAL A 216 -5.39 10.60 34.04
CA VAL A 216 -5.63 11.77 34.87
C VAL A 216 -6.89 12.48 34.38
N THR A 217 -7.77 12.81 35.32
CA THR A 217 -9.01 13.54 35.07
C THR A 217 -8.89 14.96 35.66
N ALA A 218 -9.28 15.96 34.88
CA ALA A 218 -9.25 17.36 35.25
C ALA A 218 -10.33 17.74 36.30
N GLU A 219 -10.07 18.74 37.12
CA GLU A 219 -11.13 19.46 37.82
C GLU A 219 -12.00 20.25 36.84
N PRO A 220 -13.30 20.46 37.14
CA PRO A 220 -14.17 21.23 36.27
C PRO A 220 -13.61 22.63 35.97
N GLY A 221 -13.48 22.93 34.66
CA GLY A 221 -12.99 24.24 34.19
C GLY A 221 -11.48 24.32 33.95
N VAL A 222 -10.70 23.26 34.22
CA VAL A 222 -9.26 23.21 33.90
C VAL A 222 -9.09 22.68 32.46
N PRO A 223 -8.49 23.45 31.53
CA PRO A 223 -8.21 22.99 30.17
C PRO A 223 -7.15 21.89 30.16
N ASP A 224 -7.35 20.85 29.31
CA ASP A 224 -6.46 19.69 29.19
C ASP A 224 -4.98 20.07 28.95
N ALA A 225 -4.73 21.12 28.18
CA ALA A 225 -3.38 21.60 27.90
C ALA A 225 -2.67 22.14 29.18
N ARG A 226 -3.40 22.86 30.02
CA ARG A 226 -2.85 23.35 31.30
C ARG A 226 -2.65 22.21 32.28
N LEU A 227 -3.60 21.27 32.32
CA LEU A 227 -3.46 20.08 33.16
C LEU A 227 -2.21 19.28 32.79
N ARG A 228 -1.99 19.08 31.49
CA ARG A 228 -0.79 18.39 30.96
C ARG A 228 0.49 19.04 31.48
N ASP A 229 0.60 20.37 31.36
CA ASP A 229 1.82 21.10 31.76
C ASP A 229 2.06 21.02 33.28
N ARG A 230 0.99 21.11 34.10
CA ARG A 230 1.07 20.97 35.55
C ARG A 230 1.44 19.56 35.98
N VAL A 231 0.83 18.54 35.37
CA VAL A 231 1.17 17.14 35.59
C VAL A 231 2.64 16.88 35.22
N LEU A 232 3.08 17.34 34.07
CA LEU A 232 4.47 17.16 33.60
C LEU A 232 5.47 17.81 34.58
N ALA A 233 5.17 19.01 35.09
CA ALA A 233 6.02 19.71 36.07
C ALA A 233 6.07 19.04 37.46
N ALA A 234 5.00 18.32 37.82
CA ALA A 234 4.92 17.60 39.10
C ALA A 234 5.64 16.25 39.10
N LEU A 235 5.97 15.70 37.91
CA LEU A 235 6.61 14.38 37.82
C LEU A 235 8.07 14.42 38.31
N PRO A 236 8.54 13.34 38.99
CA PRO A 236 9.92 13.25 39.51
C PRO A 236 11.00 13.30 38.43
N ASP A 237 10.68 12.77 37.23
CA ASP A 237 11.55 12.76 36.05
C ASP A 237 10.72 13.13 34.81
N PRO A 238 10.55 14.43 34.50
CA PRO A 238 9.79 14.86 33.33
C PRO A 238 10.38 14.34 32.00
N ALA A 239 11.70 14.10 31.96
CA ALA A 239 12.37 13.65 30.75
C ALA A 239 12.12 12.14 30.43
N GLY A 240 11.89 11.34 31.46
CA GLY A 240 11.60 9.91 31.34
C GLY A 240 10.13 9.58 31.01
N HIS A 241 9.25 10.58 30.94
CA HIS A 241 7.82 10.37 30.77
C HIS A 241 7.26 11.16 29.61
N THR A 242 6.20 10.64 29.00
CA THR A 242 5.42 11.32 27.97
C THR A 242 4.04 11.65 28.54
N VAL A 243 3.68 12.93 28.57
CA VAL A 243 2.37 13.41 29.04
C VAL A 243 1.61 13.98 27.85
N ARG A 244 0.47 13.39 27.52
CA ARG A 244 -0.35 13.80 26.37
C ARG A 244 -1.78 14.08 26.79
N THR A 245 -2.39 15.09 26.18
CA THR A 245 -3.83 15.31 26.26
C THR A 245 -4.57 14.22 25.48
N ARG A 246 -5.87 14.04 25.74
CA ARG A 246 -6.74 13.08 25.05
C ARG A 246 -6.63 13.20 23.52
N ASP A 247 -6.74 14.44 23.01
CA ASP A 247 -6.68 14.68 21.55
C ASP A 247 -5.29 14.38 20.98
N ALA A 248 -4.22 14.71 21.70
CA ALA A 248 -2.84 14.45 21.28
C ALA A 248 -2.53 12.94 21.27
N GLU A 249 -3.05 12.18 22.24
CA GLU A 249 -2.89 10.72 22.27
C GLU A 249 -3.67 10.04 21.14
N ALA A 250 -4.93 10.45 20.92
CA ALA A 250 -5.74 9.96 19.80
C ALA A 250 -5.10 10.28 18.43
N ALA A 251 -4.54 11.50 18.28
CA ALA A 251 -3.82 11.89 17.07
C ALA A 251 -2.57 11.03 16.85
N ALA A 252 -1.72 10.86 17.88
CA ALA A 252 -0.48 10.09 17.80
C ALA A 252 -0.74 8.63 17.38
N ARG A 253 -1.80 8.01 17.89
CA ARG A 253 -2.17 6.63 17.52
C ARG A 253 -2.79 6.56 16.11
N GLY A 254 -3.59 7.56 15.73
CA GLY A 254 -4.06 7.69 14.35
C GLY A 254 -2.91 7.83 13.35
N ASP A 255 -1.90 8.61 13.69
CA ASP A 255 -0.72 8.82 12.86
C ASP A 255 0.16 7.56 12.77
N ALA A 256 0.30 6.80 13.87
CA ALA A 256 0.99 5.51 13.87
C ALA A 256 0.28 4.48 12.98
N ALA A 257 -1.06 4.39 13.07
CA ALA A 257 -1.86 3.54 12.18
C ALA A 257 -1.77 4.00 10.71
N GLY A 258 -1.76 5.32 10.48
CA GLY A 258 -1.54 5.90 9.14
C GLY A 258 -0.14 5.64 8.59
N ALA A 259 0.88 5.58 9.47
CA ALA A 259 2.26 5.31 9.08
C ALA A 259 2.44 3.89 8.53
N SER A 260 1.84 2.88 9.15
CA SER A 260 1.87 1.49 8.68
C SER A 260 1.22 1.32 7.30
N LEU A 261 0.25 2.17 6.95
CA LEU A 261 -0.46 2.15 5.67
C LEU A 261 0.11 3.11 4.61
N ARG A 262 1.18 3.84 4.92
CA ARG A 262 1.76 4.84 3.99
C ARG A 262 2.14 4.23 2.64
N VAL A 263 2.77 3.08 2.63
CA VAL A 263 3.16 2.40 1.38
C VAL A 263 1.93 2.08 0.53
N VAL A 264 0.89 1.48 1.13
CA VAL A 264 -0.37 1.16 0.44
C VAL A 264 -1.04 2.43 -0.08
N THR A 265 -1.09 3.48 0.73
CA THR A 265 -1.67 4.78 0.35
C THR A 265 -0.93 5.43 -0.82
N HIS A 266 0.41 5.42 -0.81
CA HIS A 266 1.21 5.98 -1.92
C HIS A 266 1.03 5.16 -3.21
N LEU A 267 0.97 3.84 -3.12
CA LEU A 267 0.65 2.98 -4.26
C LEU A 267 -0.73 3.31 -4.84
N MET A 268 -1.76 3.38 -3.99
CA MET A 268 -3.12 3.74 -4.43
C MET A 268 -3.19 5.14 -5.04
N LEU A 269 -2.50 6.14 -4.49
CA LEU A 269 -2.41 7.47 -5.07
C LEU A 269 -1.67 7.48 -6.41
N GLY A 270 -0.62 6.67 -6.56
CA GLY A 270 0.05 6.45 -7.83
C GLY A 270 -0.93 5.92 -8.90
N PHE A 271 -1.71 4.90 -8.56
CA PHE A 271 -2.77 4.38 -9.43
C PHE A 271 -3.85 5.41 -9.74
N ALA A 272 -4.26 6.20 -8.74
CA ALA A 272 -5.20 7.30 -8.94
C ALA A 272 -4.66 8.31 -9.95
N GLY A 273 -3.39 8.71 -9.84
CA GLY A 273 -2.72 9.61 -10.78
C GLY A 273 -2.70 9.06 -12.22
N ILE A 274 -2.43 7.78 -12.39
CA ILE A 274 -2.44 7.12 -13.70
C ILE A 274 -3.85 7.02 -14.25
N SER A 275 -4.84 6.64 -13.44
CA SER A 275 -6.25 6.60 -13.82
C SER A 275 -6.74 7.97 -14.27
N VAL A 276 -6.33 9.03 -13.58
CA VAL A 276 -6.57 10.44 -13.93
C VAL A 276 -5.95 10.75 -15.30
N LEU A 277 -4.70 10.38 -15.54
CA LEU A 277 -4.00 10.63 -16.81
C LEU A 277 -4.71 9.94 -17.98
N VAL A 278 -5.05 8.66 -17.83
CA VAL A 278 -5.83 7.90 -18.82
C VAL A 278 -7.21 8.55 -19.05
N GLY A 279 -7.86 8.98 -17.95
CA GLY A 279 -9.12 9.70 -17.99
C GLY A 279 -9.05 11.00 -18.79
N VAL A 280 -8.05 11.86 -18.54
CA VAL A 280 -7.80 13.10 -19.30
C VAL A 280 -7.68 12.82 -20.79
N PHE A 281 -6.92 11.78 -21.14
CA PHE A 281 -6.73 11.37 -22.52
C PHE A 281 -8.04 10.90 -23.17
N LEU A 282 -8.78 10.04 -22.51
CA LEU A 282 -10.05 9.49 -22.99
C LEU A 282 -11.13 10.57 -23.12
N ILE A 283 -11.26 11.43 -22.11
CA ILE A 283 -12.19 12.56 -22.10
C ILE A 283 -11.84 13.54 -23.24
N GLY A 284 -10.55 13.91 -23.38
CA GLY A 284 -10.09 14.80 -24.45
C GLY A 284 -10.35 14.24 -25.84
N ASN A 285 -10.21 12.93 -26.01
CA ASN A 285 -10.53 12.25 -27.27
C ASN A 285 -12.05 12.28 -27.54
N THR A 286 -12.89 11.95 -26.55
CA THR A 286 -14.35 11.97 -26.65
C THR A 286 -14.87 13.38 -26.95
N PHE A 287 -14.36 14.43 -26.28
CA PHE A 287 -14.75 15.82 -26.59
C PHE A 287 -14.25 16.28 -27.95
N SER A 288 -13.06 15.86 -28.39
CA SER A 288 -12.57 16.16 -29.75
C SER A 288 -13.51 15.61 -30.81
N MET A 289 -14.03 14.40 -30.58
CA MET A 289 -15.04 13.77 -31.47
C MET A 289 -16.38 14.46 -31.45
N LEU A 290 -16.88 14.80 -30.25
CA LEU A 290 -18.16 15.48 -30.07
C LEU A 290 -18.15 16.83 -30.82
N VAL A 291 -17.04 17.57 -30.68
CA VAL A 291 -16.82 18.84 -31.39
C VAL A 291 -16.79 18.64 -32.90
N ALA A 292 -16.06 17.64 -33.39
CA ALA A 292 -16.02 17.33 -34.83
C ALA A 292 -17.42 16.99 -35.39
N ALA A 293 -18.20 16.16 -34.66
CA ALA A 293 -19.56 15.81 -35.04
C ALA A 293 -20.54 17.01 -35.05
N ARG A 294 -20.26 18.03 -34.24
CA ARG A 294 -21.13 19.24 -34.10
C ARG A 294 -20.56 20.47 -34.81
N THR A 295 -19.54 20.32 -35.67
CA THR A 295 -18.88 21.43 -36.36
C THR A 295 -19.89 22.26 -37.17
N ARG A 296 -20.85 21.62 -37.87
CA ARG A 296 -21.93 22.33 -38.61
C ARG A 296 -22.86 23.11 -37.70
N GLN A 297 -23.27 22.55 -36.55
CA GLN A 297 -24.11 23.25 -35.57
C GLN A 297 -23.38 24.44 -34.97
N SER A 298 -22.09 24.29 -34.61
CA SER A 298 -21.27 25.39 -34.13
C SER A 298 -21.06 26.47 -35.18
N GLY A 299 -20.91 26.09 -36.46
CA GLY A 299 -20.86 27.01 -37.59
C GLY A 299 -22.15 27.79 -37.78
N LEU A 300 -23.31 27.12 -37.71
CA LEU A 300 -24.64 27.77 -37.79
C LEU A 300 -24.84 28.77 -36.63
N LEU A 301 -24.55 28.41 -35.40
CA LEU A 301 -24.65 29.30 -34.24
C LEU A 301 -23.77 30.56 -34.45
N ARG A 302 -22.61 30.42 -35.04
CA ARG A 302 -21.71 31.54 -35.33
C ARG A 302 -22.21 32.39 -36.53
N ALA A 303 -22.86 31.78 -37.50
CA ALA A 303 -23.47 32.50 -38.60
C ALA A 303 -24.67 33.38 -38.15
N VAL A 304 -25.36 32.94 -37.13
CA VAL A 304 -26.48 33.69 -36.46
C VAL A 304 -25.93 34.72 -35.44
N GLY A 305 -24.57 34.86 -35.29
CA GLY A 305 -23.95 35.91 -34.49
C GLY A 305 -23.34 35.44 -33.15
N ALA A 306 -23.30 34.14 -32.85
CA ALA A 306 -22.66 33.67 -31.61
C ALA A 306 -21.13 33.90 -31.63
N GLY A 307 -20.61 34.54 -30.59
CA GLY A 307 -19.21 34.80 -30.40
C GLY A 307 -18.40 33.54 -30.10
N ARG A 308 -17.07 33.55 -30.43
CA ARG A 308 -16.15 32.42 -30.13
C ARG A 308 -16.16 32.01 -28.66
N GLY A 309 -16.25 32.99 -27.73
CA GLY A 309 -16.29 32.73 -26.30
C GLY A 309 -17.57 32.04 -25.84
N GLN A 310 -18.72 32.32 -26.51
CA GLN A 310 -19.99 31.67 -26.19
C GLN A 310 -20.01 30.20 -26.58
N VAL A 311 -19.44 29.83 -27.74
CA VAL A 311 -19.27 28.43 -28.19
C VAL A 311 -18.34 27.69 -27.22
N ASN A 312 -17.21 28.32 -26.81
CA ASN A 312 -16.31 27.75 -25.83
C ASN A 312 -16.99 27.49 -24.47
N ARG A 313 -17.73 28.50 -23.95
CA ARG A 313 -18.46 28.39 -22.67
C ARG A 313 -19.54 27.30 -22.72
N LEU A 314 -20.20 27.11 -23.87
CA LEU A 314 -21.18 26.05 -24.03
C LEU A 314 -20.55 24.66 -23.89
N ILE A 315 -19.43 24.41 -24.59
CA ILE A 315 -18.74 23.11 -24.54
C ILE A 315 -18.11 22.87 -23.14
N LEU A 316 -17.51 23.90 -22.55
CA LEU A 316 -16.95 23.79 -21.19
C LEU A 316 -18.07 23.62 -20.14
N GLY A 317 -19.27 24.19 -20.35
CA GLY A 317 -20.45 23.96 -19.51
C GLY A 317 -20.95 22.51 -19.59
N GLU A 318 -20.99 21.91 -20.80
CA GLU A 318 -21.29 20.48 -20.97
C GLU A 318 -20.22 19.61 -20.27
N ALA A 319 -18.96 19.97 -20.39
CA ALA A 319 -17.84 19.28 -19.72
C ALA A 319 -17.96 19.39 -18.19
N GLY A 320 -18.28 20.56 -17.65
CA GLY A 320 -18.48 20.77 -16.23
C GLY A 320 -19.63 19.93 -15.65
N LEU A 321 -20.77 19.88 -16.36
CA LEU A 321 -21.92 19.03 -15.95
C LEU A 321 -21.55 17.55 -15.93
N LEU A 322 -20.81 17.07 -16.93
CA LEU A 322 -20.29 15.70 -16.96
C LEU A 322 -19.25 15.45 -15.85
N GLY A 323 -18.41 16.45 -15.57
CA GLY A 323 -17.45 16.41 -14.47
C GLY A 323 -18.15 16.25 -13.12
N ILE A 324 -19.22 17.03 -12.87
CA ILE A 324 -20.02 16.92 -11.64
C ILE A 324 -20.69 15.55 -11.56
N ALA A 325 -21.41 15.12 -12.60
CA ALA A 325 -22.11 13.84 -12.62
C ALA A 325 -21.14 12.66 -12.45
N GLY A 326 -19.97 12.72 -13.14
CA GLY A 326 -18.93 11.71 -13.03
C GLY A 326 -18.28 11.66 -11.65
N SER A 327 -18.05 12.83 -11.02
CA SER A 327 -17.52 12.91 -9.66
C SER A 327 -18.50 12.37 -8.63
N THR A 328 -19.81 12.60 -8.79
CA THR A 328 -20.85 12.04 -7.91
C THR A 328 -20.87 10.52 -7.98
N LEU A 329 -20.88 9.94 -9.18
CA LEU A 329 -20.81 8.50 -9.38
C LEU A 329 -19.47 7.93 -8.90
N GLY A 330 -18.36 8.65 -9.16
CA GLY A 330 -17.04 8.27 -8.72
C GLY A 330 -16.90 8.27 -7.20
N LEU A 331 -17.46 9.26 -6.52
CA LEU A 331 -17.48 9.29 -5.05
C LEU A 331 -18.24 8.07 -4.49
N ALA A 332 -19.42 7.75 -5.03
CA ALA A 332 -20.21 6.60 -4.60
C ALA A 332 -19.46 5.28 -4.84
N LEU A 333 -18.85 5.11 -6.02
CA LEU A 333 -18.00 3.95 -6.33
C LEU A 333 -16.74 3.89 -5.46
N GLY A 334 -16.13 5.05 -5.16
CA GLY A 334 -14.96 5.15 -4.30
C GLY A 334 -15.25 4.72 -2.85
N VAL A 335 -16.40 5.15 -2.31
CA VAL A 335 -16.88 4.69 -0.99
C VAL A 335 -17.11 3.17 -0.99
N ALA A 336 -17.75 2.63 -2.03
CA ALA A 336 -17.96 1.18 -2.17
C ALA A 336 -16.63 0.41 -2.29
N LEU A 337 -15.66 0.94 -3.04
CA LEU A 337 -14.32 0.37 -3.16
C LEU A 337 -13.59 0.36 -1.81
N ALA A 338 -13.61 1.48 -1.09
CA ALA A 338 -13.03 1.60 0.25
C ALA A 338 -13.68 0.61 1.24
N ALA A 339 -15.01 0.48 1.22
CA ALA A 339 -15.74 -0.48 2.05
C ALA A 339 -15.35 -1.94 1.73
N GLY A 340 -15.18 -2.27 0.46
CA GLY A 340 -14.68 -3.57 0.03
C GLY A 340 -13.27 -3.85 0.54
N LEU A 341 -12.38 -2.86 0.42
CA LEU A 341 -10.99 -2.95 0.87
C LEU A 341 -10.89 -3.13 2.39
N ILE A 342 -11.67 -2.34 3.14
CA ILE A 342 -11.74 -2.43 4.61
C ILE A 342 -12.18 -3.84 5.03
N ARG A 343 -13.17 -4.44 4.35
CA ARG A 343 -13.61 -5.81 4.63
C ARG A 343 -12.53 -6.86 4.33
N ILE A 344 -11.80 -6.71 3.22
CA ILE A 344 -10.71 -7.61 2.85
C ILE A 344 -9.59 -7.52 3.88
N VAL A 345 -9.12 -6.31 4.19
CA VAL A 345 -8.05 -6.07 5.16
C VAL A 345 -8.45 -6.51 6.57
N GLY A 346 -9.69 -6.25 6.98
CA GLY A 346 -10.24 -6.70 8.26
C GLY A 346 -10.40 -8.23 8.34
N GLY A 347 -10.80 -8.88 7.25
CA GLY A 347 -10.93 -10.35 7.17
C GLY A 347 -9.59 -11.08 7.25
N VAL A 348 -8.52 -10.48 6.69
CA VAL A 348 -7.13 -10.98 6.84
C VAL A 348 -6.54 -10.57 8.20
N GLY A 349 -7.28 -9.75 8.97
CA GLY A 349 -6.89 -9.27 10.29
C GLY A 349 -5.71 -8.27 10.23
N ALA A 350 -5.40 -7.65 9.11
CA ALA A 350 -4.24 -6.75 8.92
C ALA A 350 -4.48 -5.29 9.36
N GLY A 351 -5.59 -4.98 10.03
CA GLY A 351 -5.89 -3.61 10.47
C GLY A 351 -7.01 -3.53 11.50
N PRO A 352 -7.23 -2.34 12.08
CA PRO A 352 -8.38 -2.11 12.96
C PRO A 352 -9.67 -2.39 12.18
N ALA A 353 -10.61 -3.10 12.80
CA ALA A 353 -11.92 -3.39 12.21
C ALA A 353 -12.70 -2.08 12.07
N ALA A 354 -12.53 -1.38 10.96
CA ALA A 354 -13.39 -0.26 10.62
C ALA A 354 -14.76 -0.79 10.22
N SER A 355 -15.76 -0.62 11.07
CA SER A 355 -17.13 -1.11 10.85
C SER A 355 -17.85 -0.40 9.70
N LEU A 356 -17.58 0.88 9.48
CA LEU A 356 -18.18 1.71 8.44
C LEU A 356 -17.14 2.65 7.78
N PRO A 357 -17.26 2.90 6.47
CA PRO A 357 -16.39 3.86 5.81
C PRO A 357 -16.67 5.30 6.30
N THR A 358 -15.65 5.95 6.81
CA THR A 358 -15.71 7.35 7.27
C THR A 358 -15.42 8.29 6.10
N VAL A 359 -16.38 9.14 5.76
CA VAL A 359 -16.24 10.12 4.69
C VAL A 359 -16.09 11.51 5.31
N LEU A 360 -14.87 12.04 5.33
CA LEU A 360 -14.61 13.43 5.73
C LEU A 360 -15.09 14.40 4.63
N TRP A 361 -15.50 15.60 5.01
CA TRP A 361 -15.93 16.64 4.07
C TRP A 361 -14.87 17.00 2.99
N SER A 362 -13.60 16.84 3.31
CA SER A 362 -12.48 17.03 2.39
C SER A 362 -12.50 16.05 1.22
N THR A 363 -12.94 14.81 1.43
CA THR A 363 -12.98 13.78 0.37
C THR A 363 -13.93 14.13 -0.78
N PRO A 364 -15.20 14.49 -0.55
CA PRO A 364 -16.05 15.02 -1.62
C PRO A 364 -15.45 16.26 -2.29
N ALA A 365 -14.90 17.20 -1.52
CA ALA A 365 -14.29 18.42 -2.07
C ALA A 365 -13.15 18.08 -3.04
N VAL A 366 -12.23 17.19 -2.66
CA VAL A 366 -11.13 16.74 -3.53
C VAL A 366 -11.65 15.96 -4.74
N ALA A 367 -12.62 15.06 -4.56
CA ALA A 367 -13.20 14.28 -5.65
C ALA A 367 -13.84 15.16 -6.73
N TYR A 368 -14.62 16.17 -6.32
CA TYR A 368 -15.21 17.14 -7.25
C TYR A 368 -14.16 18.06 -7.87
N LEU A 369 -13.20 18.54 -7.08
CA LEU A 369 -12.11 19.37 -7.60
C LEU A 369 -11.33 18.63 -8.69
N VAL A 370 -10.92 17.39 -8.42
CA VAL A 370 -10.17 16.53 -9.35
C VAL A 370 -11.02 16.21 -10.58
N GLY A 371 -12.23 15.68 -10.41
CA GLY A 371 -13.04 15.23 -11.54
C GLY A 371 -13.50 16.37 -12.44
N VAL A 372 -13.89 17.51 -11.88
CA VAL A 372 -14.28 18.69 -12.67
C VAL A 372 -13.06 19.32 -13.35
N SER A 373 -11.94 19.48 -12.64
CA SER A 373 -10.71 20.05 -13.21
C SER A 373 -10.18 19.21 -14.37
N ILE A 374 -10.11 17.89 -14.21
CA ILE A 374 -9.67 16.94 -15.25
C ILE A 374 -10.56 17.09 -16.49
N THR A 375 -11.88 17.15 -16.29
CA THR A 375 -12.85 17.23 -17.38
C THR A 375 -12.73 18.56 -18.13
N LEU A 376 -12.59 19.67 -17.41
CA LEU A 376 -12.41 21.00 -17.99
C LEU A 376 -11.09 21.13 -18.75
N VAL A 377 -9.98 20.63 -18.16
CA VAL A 377 -8.65 20.62 -18.82
C VAL A 377 -8.67 19.78 -20.09
N ALA A 378 -9.26 18.58 -20.04
CA ALA A 378 -9.37 17.69 -21.19
C ALA A 378 -10.24 18.30 -22.31
N ALA A 379 -11.34 18.97 -21.95
CA ALA A 379 -12.25 19.60 -22.90
C ALA A 379 -11.76 20.96 -23.42
N TYR A 380 -10.78 21.62 -22.77
CA TYR A 380 -10.36 22.98 -23.11
C TYR A 380 -9.80 23.12 -24.53
N LEU A 381 -8.88 22.22 -24.93
CA LEU A 381 -8.30 22.24 -26.27
C LEU A 381 -9.33 21.94 -27.36
N PRO A 382 -10.20 20.94 -27.26
CA PRO A 382 -11.31 20.72 -28.19
C PRO A 382 -12.26 21.92 -28.29
N ALA A 383 -12.66 22.48 -27.15
CA ALA A 383 -13.54 23.64 -27.11
C ALA A 383 -12.93 24.87 -27.85
N ARG A 384 -11.65 25.16 -27.58
CA ARG A 384 -10.95 26.26 -28.24
C ARG A 384 -10.82 26.05 -29.76
N ARG A 385 -10.70 24.78 -30.22
CA ARG A 385 -10.69 24.47 -31.66
C ARG A 385 -12.07 24.68 -32.29
N ALA A 386 -13.17 24.27 -31.62
CA ALA A 386 -14.53 24.51 -32.06
C ALA A 386 -14.85 26.02 -32.30
N GLY A 387 -14.42 26.86 -31.36
CA GLY A 387 -14.60 28.31 -31.44
C GLY A 387 -13.81 28.99 -32.58
N ARG A 388 -12.83 28.32 -33.17
CA ARG A 388 -11.97 28.86 -34.23
C ARG A 388 -12.41 28.49 -35.65
N VAL A 389 -13.35 27.55 -35.82
CA VAL A 389 -13.85 27.13 -37.13
C VAL A 389 -14.60 28.29 -37.79
N SER A 390 -14.29 28.66 -39.04
CA SER A 390 -15.02 29.71 -39.75
C SER A 390 -16.43 29.25 -40.14
N PRO A 391 -17.48 30.15 -40.10
CA PRO A 391 -18.84 29.79 -40.48
C PRO A 391 -18.92 29.25 -41.94
N MET A 392 -18.20 29.89 -42.84
CA MET A 392 -18.16 29.46 -44.26
C MET A 392 -17.55 28.07 -44.44
N ALA A 393 -16.42 27.76 -43.76
CA ALA A 393 -15.80 26.45 -43.83
C ALA A 393 -16.66 25.34 -43.20
N ALA A 394 -17.51 25.69 -42.21
CA ALA A 394 -18.42 24.75 -41.58
C ALA A 394 -19.66 24.42 -42.43
N LEU A 395 -20.05 25.33 -43.33
CA LEU A 395 -21.21 25.20 -44.22
C LEU A 395 -20.81 24.56 -45.57
N LEU A 396 -19.65 24.96 -46.11
CA LEU A 396 -19.09 24.33 -47.27
C LEU A 396 -18.47 23.00 -46.85
N ARG A 397 -19.00 21.86 -47.28
CA ARG A 397 -18.51 20.50 -46.99
C ARG A 397 -17.03 20.23 -47.37
N GLU A 398 -16.29 21.23 -47.79
CA GLU A 398 -14.88 21.26 -48.10
C GLU A 398 -13.99 21.55 -46.84
N ALA A 399 -14.46 21.26 -45.64
CA ALA A 399 -13.56 21.16 -44.53
C ALA A 399 -12.67 19.92 -44.74
N GLY A 400 -11.79 20.05 -45.72
CA GLY A 400 -10.57 19.28 -45.80
C GLY A 400 -9.89 19.28 -44.45
N PRO A 401 -9.07 18.34 -44.09
CA PRO A 401 -8.45 18.20 -42.79
C PRO A 401 -7.79 19.51 -42.40
N GLY A 402 -8.50 20.29 -41.54
CA GLY A 402 -8.07 21.63 -41.14
C GLY A 402 -6.61 21.62 -40.71
N THR A 403 -5.89 22.56 -41.29
CA THR A 403 -4.54 22.97 -40.97
C THR A 403 -3.68 21.91 -40.28
N ARG A 404 -2.89 21.23 -41.10
CA ARG A 404 -1.79 20.37 -40.67
C ARG A 404 -0.91 21.23 -39.74
N ARG A 405 -1.29 21.37 -38.49
CA ARG A 405 -0.26 21.77 -37.51
C ARG A 405 0.86 20.76 -37.69
N PRO A 406 2.06 21.20 -37.95
CA PRO A 406 3.13 20.34 -38.37
C PRO A 406 3.29 19.26 -37.30
N LEU A 407 3.34 18.00 -37.70
CA LEU A 407 3.80 16.87 -36.88
C LEU A 407 5.10 17.23 -36.14
N ARG A 408 5.81 18.24 -36.62
CA ARG A 408 7.05 18.79 -36.06
C ARG A 408 6.94 19.21 -34.58
N THR A 409 5.92 19.96 -34.18
CA THR A 409 5.80 20.39 -32.76
C THR A 409 5.49 19.22 -31.84
N ARG A 410 4.67 18.26 -32.27
CA ARG A 410 4.35 17.07 -31.51
C ARG A 410 5.55 16.12 -31.43
N ASN A 411 6.27 15.96 -32.53
CA ASN A 411 7.49 15.15 -32.56
C ASN A 411 8.61 15.82 -31.76
N LEU A 412 8.67 17.15 -31.72
CA LEU A 412 9.62 17.90 -30.88
C LEU A 412 9.31 17.65 -29.40
N VAL A 413 8.05 17.77 -28.99
CA VAL A 413 7.63 17.46 -27.60
C VAL A 413 7.95 16.00 -27.26
N ALA A 414 7.64 15.05 -28.16
CA ALA A 414 7.96 13.65 -27.96
C ALA A 414 9.47 13.40 -27.83
N GLY A 415 10.27 14.04 -28.70
CA GLY A 415 11.73 13.94 -28.67
C GLY A 415 12.34 14.55 -27.41
N THR A 416 11.97 15.80 -27.08
CA THR A 416 12.53 16.50 -25.91
C THR A 416 12.14 15.82 -24.60
N SER A 417 10.84 15.46 -24.43
CA SER A 417 10.41 14.73 -23.24
C SER A 417 11.00 13.31 -23.17
N GLY A 418 11.24 12.66 -24.32
CA GLY A 418 11.92 11.37 -24.37
C GLY A 418 13.38 11.44 -23.93
N VAL A 419 14.12 12.42 -24.43
CA VAL A 419 15.54 12.62 -24.04
C VAL A 419 15.65 13.01 -22.56
N LEU A 420 14.85 13.97 -22.10
CA LEU A 420 14.86 14.40 -20.69
C LEU A 420 14.41 13.26 -19.76
N GLY A 421 13.38 12.52 -20.15
CA GLY A 421 12.89 11.41 -19.35
C GLY A 421 13.87 10.24 -19.27
N THR A 422 14.50 9.87 -20.39
CA THR A 422 15.56 8.85 -20.40
C THR A 422 16.77 9.33 -19.61
N GLY A 423 17.15 10.59 -19.74
CA GLY A 423 18.22 11.20 -18.93
C GLY A 423 17.91 11.14 -17.43
N ALA A 424 16.67 11.47 -17.02
CA ALA A 424 16.25 11.38 -15.61
C ALA A 424 16.27 9.93 -15.10
N LEU A 425 15.84 8.93 -15.91
CA LEU A 425 15.94 7.51 -15.55
C LEU A 425 17.39 7.06 -15.39
N LEU A 426 18.29 7.48 -16.28
CA LEU A 426 19.71 7.13 -16.21
C LEU A 426 20.39 7.78 -15.00
N LEU A 427 20.01 9.01 -14.65
CA LEU A 427 20.48 9.68 -13.43
C LEU A 427 19.94 9.01 -12.18
N ALA A 428 18.67 8.60 -12.18
CA ALA A 428 18.07 7.84 -11.06
C ALA A 428 18.82 6.53 -10.81
N VAL A 429 19.17 5.81 -11.88
CA VAL A 429 19.93 4.54 -11.80
C VAL A 429 21.36 4.73 -11.28
N ARG A 430 21.95 5.92 -11.43
CA ARG A 430 23.30 6.24 -10.95
C ARG A 430 23.33 6.92 -9.59
N ALA A 431 22.17 7.29 -9.05
CA ALA A 431 22.10 7.90 -7.73
C ALA A 431 22.30 6.83 -6.65
N ASP A 432 23.20 7.10 -5.71
CA ASP A 432 23.51 6.17 -4.60
C ASP A 432 22.46 6.24 -3.49
N ASP A 433 21.68 7.33 -3.40
CA ASP A 433 20.65 7.53 -2.38
C ASP A 433 19.23 7.44 -2.97
N LEU A 434 18.36 6.72 -2.28
CA LEU A 434 16.95 6.56 -2.64
C LEU A 434 16.17 7.87 -2.60
N ALA A 435 16.55 8.80 -1.71
CA ALA A 435 15.91 10.11 -1.60
C ALA A 435 16.15 10.96 -2.85
N ALA A 436 17.34 10.89 -3.45
CA ALA A 436 17.67 11.54 -4.72
C ALA A 436 17.14 10.76 -5.93
N ALA A 437 17.22 9.41 -5.91
CA ALA A 437 16.78 8.56 -7.01
C ALA A 437 15.27 8.59 -7.22
N GLY A 438 14.46 8.60 -6.14
CA GLY A 438 13.01 8.53 -6.20
C GLY A 438 12.35 9.61 -7.06
N PRO A 439 12.58 10.91 -6.81
CA PRO A 439 12.03 12.00 -7.62
C PRO A 439 12.47 11.94 -9.09
N LEU A 440 13.73 11.56 -9.34
CA LEU A 440 14.27 11.41 -10.70
C LEU A 440 13.59 10.25 -11.44
N LEU A 441 13.34 9.13 -10.76
CA LEU A 441 12.64 7.99 -11.31
C LEU A 441 11.20 8.36 -11.70
N VAL A 442 10.46 9.02 -10.80
CA VAL A 442 9.09 9.48 -11.07
C VAL A 442 9.06 10.46 -12.24
N ALA A 443 9.94 11.46 -12.25
CA ALA A 443 10.04 12.42 -13.36
C ALA A 443 10.39 11.72 -14.67
N GLY A 444 11.32 10.77 -14.67
CA GLY A 444 11.71 9.96 -15.80
C GLY A 444 10.58 9.13 -16.38
N VAL A 445 9.81 8.45 -15.53
CA VAL A 445 8.61 7.67 -15.92
C VAL A 445 7.56 8.59 -16.54
N LEU A 446 7.24 9.72 -15.91
CA LEU A 446 6.22 10.65 -16.41
C LEU A 446 6.64 11.30 -17.74
N LEU A 447 7.90 11.71 -17.88
CA LEU A 447 8.41 12.32 -19.12
C LEU A 447 8.49 11.31 -20.26
N THR A 448 8.94 10.09 -20.02
CA THR A 448 8.98 9.02 -21.04
C THR A 448 7.58 8.54 -21.40
N LEU A 449 6.63 8.50 -20.46
CA LEU A 449 5.22 8.25 -20.74
C LEU A 449 4.64 9.35 -21.65
N LEU A 450 4.90 10.62 -21.35
CA LEU A 450 4.49 11.75 -22.18
C LEU A 450 5.10 11.63 -23.58
N ALA A 451 6.38 11.29 -23.69
CA ALA A 451 7.08 11.06 -24.94
C ALA A 451 6.42 9.96 -25.78
N THR A 452 6.10 8.84 -25.16
CA THR A 452 5.50 7.68 -25.82
C THR A 452 4.07 7.98 -26.29
N VAL A 453 3.26 8.66 -25.47
CA VAL A 453 1.90 9.09 -25.84
C VAL A 453 1.94 10.17 -26.93
N ALA A 454 2.83 11.14 -26.83
CA ALA A 454 3.01 12.16 -27.86
C ALA A 454 3.56 11.57 -29.15
N GLY A 455 4.48 10.63 -29.08
CA GLY A 455 5.10 9.93 -30.22
C GLY A 455 4.25 8.79 -30.80
N ALA A 456 3.15 8.38 -30.13
CA ALA A 456 2.34 7.22 -30.52
C ALA A 456 1.95 7.16 -32.02
N PRO A 457 1.60 8.27 -32.73
CA PRO A 457 1.32 8.22 -34.17
C PRO A 457 2.53 7.80 -35.01
N LEU A 458 3.73 8.25 -34.66
CA LEU A 458 4.96 7.87 -35.35
C LEU A 458 5.34 6.42 -35.00
N LEU A 459 5.33 6.11 -33.71
CA LEU A 459 5.67 4.79 -33.18
C LEU A 459 4.73 3.69 -33.68
N SER A 460 3.43 4.00 -33.84
CA SER A 460 2.45 3.03 -34.39
C SER A 460 2.74 2.67 -35.86
N VAL A 461 3.19 3.61 -36.67
CA VAL A 461 3.58 3.31 -38.07
C VAL A 461 4.80 2.39 -38.12
N TRP A 462 5.80 2.67 -37.25
CA TRP A 462 6.99 1.81 -37.16
C TRP A 462 6.64 0.43 -36.64
N ALA A 463 5.78 0.34 -35.62
CA ALA A 463 5.33 -0.93 -35.06
C ALA A 463 4.51 -1.75 -36.08
N VAL A 464 3.58 -1.12 -36.80
CA VAL A 464 2.81 -1.80 -37.89
C VAL A 464 3.73 -2.29 -38.97
N ARG A 465 4.74 -1.50 -39.40
CA ARG A 465 5.72 -1.93 -40.42
C ARG A 465 6.62 -3.08 -39.91
N GLY A 466 7.03 -3.05 -38.65
CA GLY A 466 7.82 -4.10 -38.04
C GLY A 466 7.02 -5.40 -37.93
N LEU A 467 5.76 -5.32 -37.51
CA LEU A 467 4.87 -6.47 -37.41
C LEU A 467 4.54 -7.05 -38.76
N ASP A 468 4.52 -6.19 -39.82
CA ASP A 468 4.36 -6.63 -41.18
C ASP A 468 5.49 -7.55 -41.67
N ARG A 469 6.74 -7.16 -41.41
CA ARG A 469 7.90 -7.96 -41.78
C ARG A 469 7.85 -9.37 -41.14
N LEU A 470 7.31 -9.45 -39.87
CA LEU A 470 7.18 -10.71 -39.16
C LEU A 470 6.00 -11.58 -39.61
N LEU A 471 4.88 -10.97 -40.06
CA LEU A 471 3.63 -11.64 -40.37
C LEU A 471 3.25 -11.61 -41.85
N ALA A 472 4.11 -11.10 -42.73
CA ALA A 472 3.83 -10.87 -44.16
C ALA A 472 3.36 -12.14 -44.88
N SER A 473 3.92 -13.31 -44.56
CA SER A 473 3.62 -14.59 -45.19
C SER A 473 2.26 -15.17 -44.78
N ARG A 474 1.68 -14.71 -43.64
CA ARG A 474 0.41 -15.25 -43.11
C ARG A 474 -0.80 -14.32 -43.27
N SER A 475 -0.61 -13.09 -43.75
CA SER A 475 -1.68 -12.10 -43.89
C SER A 475 -2.39 -12.20 -45.22
N GLY A 476 -3.60 -12.76 -45.28
CA GLY A 476 -4.45 -12.77 -46.47
C GLY A 476 -4.92 -11.35 -46.91
N PRO A 477 -5.71 -11.21 -47.97
CA PRO A 477 -6.17 -9.93 -48.54
C PRO A 477 -6.82 -8.98 -47.49
N ILE A 478 -7.56 -9.55 -46.54
CA ILE A 478 -8.23 -8.79 -45.44
C ILE A 478 -7.21 -8.19 -44.49
N GLY A 479 -6.14 -8.93 -44.17
CA GLY A 479 -5.06 -8.42 -43.30
C GLY A 479 -4.29 -7.31 -43.97
N ARG A 480 -4.04 -7.39 -45.29
CA ARG A 480 -3.40 -6.30 -46.06
C ARG A 480 -4.22 -5.02 -46.09
N LEU A 481 -5.56 -5.13 -46.20
CA LEU A 481 -6.48 -3.99 -46.14
C LEU A 481 -6.50 -3.35 -44.74
N ALA A 482 -6.61 -4.17 -43.67
CA ALA A 482 -6.58 -3.68 -42.28
C ALA A 482 -5.29 -2.90 -41.96
N ARG A 483 -4.16 -3.42 -42.42
CA ARG A 483 -2.85 -2.81 -42.29
C ARG A 483 -2.71 -1.50 -43.07
N GLY A 484 -3.11 -1.50 -44.34
CA GLY A 484 -3.14 -0.31 -45.19
C GLY A 484 -3.94 0.82 -44.55
N ASN A 485 -5.08 0.48 -43.92
CA ASN A 485 -5.91 1.43 -43.16
C ASN A 485 -5.18 1.99 -41.93
N ALA A 486 -4.49 1.14 -41.15
CA ALA A 486 -3.78 1.57 -39.96
C ALA A 486 -2.60 2.53 -40.27
N ILE A 487 -1.91 2.31 -41.38
CA ILE A 487 -0.80 3.17 -41.84
C ILE A 487 -1.30 4.48 -42.47
N ARG A 488 -2.46 4.46 -43.12
CA ARG A 488 -3.03 5.62 -43.83
C ARG A 488 -3.45 6.74 -42.89
N ASP A 489 -3.87 6.41 -41.64
CA ASP A 489 -4.24 7.38 -40.61
C ASP A 489 -3.48 7.14 -39.29
N PRO A 490 -2.19 7.53 -39.23
CA PRO A 490 -1.34 7.30 -38.04
C PRO A 490 -1.81 8.02 -36.79
N ARG A 491 -2.49 9.17 -36.93
CA ARG A 491 -3.00 9.94 -35.80
C ARG A 491 -4.08 9.18 -35.04
N ARG A 492 -4.97 8.54 -35.78
CA ARG A 492 -6.06 7.75 -35.21
C ARG A 492 -5.54 6.45 -34.61
N THR A 493 -4.72 5.71 -35.36
CA THR A 493 -4.09 4.47 -34.90
C THR A 493 -3.28 4.70 -33.63
N GLY A 494 -2.47 5.77 -33.59
CA GLY A 494 -1.70 6.13 -32.41
C GLY A 494 -2.56 6.56 -31.22
N ALA A 495 -3.63 7.32 -31.46
CA ALA A 495 -4.55 7.73 -30.38
C ALA A 495 -5.30 6.54 -29.78
N THR A 496 -5.70 5.56 -30.61
CA THR A 496 -6.37 4.35 -30.12
C THR A 496 -5.39 3.43 -29.37
N ALA A 497 -4.19 3.26 -29.94
CA ALA A 497 -3.15 2.43 -29.34
C ALA A 497 -2.65 2.99 -28.00
N SER A 498 -2.57 4.33 -27.85
CA SER A 498 -2.01 4.96 -26.63
C SER A 498 -2.84 4.71 -25.39
N ALA A 499 -4.17 4.57 -25.49
CA ALA A 499 -5.01 4.22 -24.34
C ALA A 499 -4.66 2.83 -23.76
N LEU A 500 -4.49 1.85 -24.65
CA LEU A 500 -4.12 0.49 -24.25
C LEU A 500 -2.63 0.41 -23.85
N MET A 501 -1.78 1.17 -24.51
CA MET A 501 -0.34 1.26 -24.26
C MET A 501 -0.03 1.71 -22.82
N VAL A 502 -0.71 2.74 -22.30
CA VAL A 502 -0.51 3.22 -20.93
C VAL A 502 -0.88 2.16 -19.91
N GLY A 503 -2.04 1.50 -20.07
CA GLY A 503 -2.46 0.43 -19.17
C GLY A 503 -1.47 -0.74 -19.17
N ILE A 504 -1.03 -1.17 -20.36
CA ILE A 504 -0.08 -2.28 -20.49
C ILE A 504 1.31 -1.92 -19.97
N ALA A 505 1.78 -0.70 -20.22
CA ALA A 505 3.07 -0.25 -19.67
C ALA A 505 3.10 -0.34 -18.15
N LEU A 506 2.00 0.05 -17.51
CA LEU A 506 1.88 -0.04 -16.05
C LEU A 506 1.83 -1.49 -15.55
N VAL A 507 1.04 -2.35 -16.21
CA VAL A 507 1.00 -3.79 -15.87
C VAL A 507 2.39 -4.41 -15.97
N SER A 508 3.09 -4.14 -17.07
CA SER A 508 4.43 -4.69 -17.33
C SER A 508 5.47 -4.14 -16.34
N PHE A 509 5.40 -2.84 -16.03
CA PHE A 509 6.23 -2.20 -15.02
C PHE A 509 6.10 -2.89 -13.66
N LEU A 510 4.86 -2.99 -13.19
CA LEU A 510 4.59 -3.51 -11.87
C LEU A 510 4.85 -5.01 -11.75
N SER A 511 4.51 -5.78 -12.81
CA SER A 511 4.79 -7.22 -12.86
C SER A 511 6.29 -7.51 -12.84
N LEU A 512 7.12 -6.68 -13.49
CA LEU A 512 8.57 -6.83 -13.46
C LEU A 512 9.11 -6.53 -12.07
N VAL A 513 8.71 -5.40 -11.47
CA VAL A 513 9.14 -5.03 -10.11
C VAL A 513 8.75 -6.11 -9.12
N ALA A 514 7.51 -6.62 -9.19
CA ALA A 514 7.01 -7.67 -8.34
C ALA A 514 7.78 -8.99 -8.48
N ALA A 515 7.98 -9.46 -9.70
CA ALA A 515 8.74 -10.68 -9.97
C ALA A 515 10.19 -10.55 -9.49
N SER A 516 10.80 -9.39 -9.72
CA SER A 516 12.16 -9.11 -9.27
C SER A 516 12.28 -9.05 -7.75
N LEU A 517 11.29 -8.47 -7.07
CA LEU A 517 11.24 -8.41 -5.61
C LEU A 517 11.18 -9.82 -5.01
N VAL A 518 10.25 -10.66 -5.50
CA VAL A 518 10.12 -12.05 -5.04
C VAL A 518 11.42 -12.83 -5.26
N THR A 519 12.00 -12.75 -6.45
CA THR A 519 13.26 -13.45 -6.76
C THR A 519 14.44 -12.92 -5.95
N SER A 520 14.49 -11.61 -5.64
CA SER A 520 15.53 -11.02 -4.80
C SER A 520 15.45 -11.56 -3.37
N VAL A 521 14.25 -11.59 -2.80
CA VAL A 521 14.01 -12.12 -1.44
C VAL A 521 14.37 -13.61 -1.37
N ASP A 522 13.95 -14.40 -2.36
CA ASP A 522 14.32 -15.83 -2.44
C ASP A 522 15.82 -16.03 -2.54
N GLY A 523 16.47 -15.29 -3.43
CA GLY A 523 17.92 -15.39 -3.61
C GLY A 523 18.72 -14.96 -2.38
N GLN A 524 18.21 -13.97 -1.62
CA GLN A 524 18.83 -13.58 -0.35
C GLN A 524 18.64 -14.65 0.73
N LEU A 525 17.43 -15.21 0.86
CA LEU A 525 17.16 -16.29 1.80
C LEU A 525 18.13 -17.47 1.57
N GLU A 526 18.34 -17.86 0.30
CA GLU A 526 19.24 -18.94 -0.04
C GLU A 526 20.72 -18.62 0.22
N ARG A 527 21.13 -17.37 0.01
CA ARG A 527 22.54 -16.95 0.17
C ARG A 527 22.91 -16.61 1.60
N SER A 528 22.00 -15.95 2.33
CA SER A 528 22.29 -15.37 3.64
C SER A 528 21.90 -16.26 4.80
N VAL A 529 20.97 -17.21 4.62
CA VAL A 529 20.45 -18.03 5.72
C VAL A 529 20.84 -19.49 5.57
N ASN A 530 21.63 -20.00 6.51
CA ASN A 530 22.03 -21.40 6.58
C ASN A 530 21.16 -22.23 7.55
N ALA A 531 20.53 -21.62 8.54
CA ALA A 531 19.62 -22.29 9.50
C ALA A 531 18.54 -23.11 8.80
N ASP A 532 18.23 -24.31 9.31
CA ASP A 532 17.22 -25.21 8.75
C ASP A 532 15.80 -24.87 9.26
N TYR A 533 15.69 -24.42 10.52
CA TYR A 533 14.42 -24.14 11.18
C TYR A 533 14.41 -22.76 11.84
N PHE A 534 13.25 -22.14 11.81
CA PHE A 534 12.94 -20.84 12.42
C PHE A 534 11.85 -21.06 13.46
N VAL A 535 12.13 -20.77 14.71
CA VAL A 535 11.10 -20.68 15.73
C VAL A 535 10.81 -19.22 15.96
N LEU A 536 9.67 -18.78 15.42
CA LEU A 536 9.19 -17.42 15.49
C LEU A 536 8.10 -17.33 16.55
N SER A 537 8.03 -16.23 17.25
CA SER A 537 6.95 -15.96 18.19
C SER A 537 6.42 -14.54 17.99
N SER A 538 5.13 -14.35 18.25
CA SER A 538 4.54 -13.03 18.33
C SER A 538 4.98 -12.24 19.57
N ARG A 539 5.69 -12.89 20.48
CA ARG A 539 6.20 -12.35 21.74
C ARG A 539 7.56 -12.92 22.08
N PRO A 540 8.37 -12.21 22.86
CA PRO A 540 9.58 -12.78 23.40
C PRO A 540 9.31 -14.11 24.11
N MET A 541 10.19 -15.07 23.89
CA MET A 541 10.01 -16.46 24.31
C MET A 541 10.61 -16.68 25.70
N THR A 542 9.82 -17.28 26.57
CA THR A 542 10.26 -17.60 27.94
C THR A 542 11.32 -18.70 27.95
N GLU A 543 12.07 -18.82 29.08
CA GLU A 543 13.09 -19.86 29.25
C GLU A 543 12.53 -21.29 29.08
N GLN A 544 11.23 -21.50 29.33
CA GLN A 544 10.58 -22.79 29.08
C GLN A 544 10.58 -23.14 27.57
N VAL A 545 10.26 -22.18 26.72
CA VAL A 545 10.32 -22.36 25.25
C VAL A 545 11.78 -22.59 24.83
N ALA A 546 12.70 -21.79 25.33
CA ALA A 546 14.15 -21.92 25.09
C ALA A 546 14.64 -23.34 25.37
N ARG A 547 14.26 -23.89 26.55
CA ARG A 547 14.62 -25.24 26.95
C ARG A 547 14.05 -26.29 26.02
N VAL A 548 12.78 -26.19 25.66
CA VAL A 548 12.12 -27.15 24.76
C VAL A 548 12.79 -27.16 23.39
N VAL A 549 13.18 -26.00 22.87
CA VAL A 549 13.88 -25.88 21.58
C VAL A 549 15.28 -26.51 21.67
N ARG A 550 16.09 -26.13 22.69
CA ARG A 550 17.48 -26.63 22.86
C ARG A 550 17.54 -28.13 23.13
N GLU A 551 16.57 -28.69 23.84
CA GLU A 551 16.50 -30.12 24.16
C GLU A 551 15.84 -30.98 23.09
N THR A 552 15.53 -30.42 21.92
CA THR A 552 14.92 -31.20 20.82
C THR A 552 15.98 -32.06 20.16
N PRO A 553 15.78 -33.40 20.12
CA PRO A 553 16.77 -34.30 19.55
C PRO A 553 16.96 -34.06 18.04
N GLY A 554 18.19 -34.22 17.55
CA GLY A 554 18.55 -34.12 16.14
C GLY A 554 18.92 -32.70 15.70
N LEU A 555 18.98 -31.73 16.61
CA LEU A 555 19.58 -30.42 16.38
C LEU A 555 21.09 -30.44 16.67
N ASP A 556 21.87 -29.77 15.84
CA ASP A 556 23.30 -29.51 16.06
C ASP A 556 23.48 -28.34 17.02
N HIS A 557 22.83 -27.22 16.70
CA HIS A 557 22.84 -26.02 17.54
C HIS A 557 21.58 -25.20 17.38
N VAL A 558 21.38 -24.30 18.36
CA VAL A 558 20.29 -23.34 18.40
C VAL A 558 20.87 -21.96 18.72
N THR A 559 20.64 -21.01 17.84
CA THR A 559 21.05 -19.62 18.01
C THR A 559 19.85 -18.78 18.40
N ALA A 560 19.97 -18.06 19.50
CA ALA A 560 18.95 -17.12 19.96
C ALA A 560 19.28 -15.69 19.55
N GLN A 561 18.25 -14.93 19.25
CA GLN A 561 18.34 -13.48 19.13
C GLN A 561 17.47 -12.80 20.17
N GLN A 562 17.98 -11.70 20.72
CA GLN A 562 17.33 -10.86 21.72
C GLN A 562 17.39 -9.41 21.27
N THR A 563 16.27 -8.68 21.38
CA THR A 563 16.27 -7.24 21.14
C THR A 563 16.54 -6.48 22.45
N VAL A 564 17.56 -5.63 22.44
CA VAL A 564 17.99 -4.82 23.59
C VAL A 564 17.93 -3.36 23.21
N ARG A 565 17.35 -2.50 24.05
CA ARG A 565 17.37 -1.06 23.84
C ARG A 565 18.51 -0.38 24.56
N ALA A 566 19.18 0.49 23.83
CA ALA A 566 20.25 1.30 24.39
C ALA A 566 20.39 2.64 23.65
N ASP A 567 21.04 3.59 24.30
CA ASP A 567 21.52 4.79 23.64
C ASP A 567 22.92 4.52 23.08
N LEU A 568 23.12 4.77 21.79
CA LEU A 568 24.44 4.72 21.16
C LEU A 568 25.07 6.12 21.16
N ILE A 569 26.20 6.25 21.84
CA ILE A 569 26.93 7.51 21.98
C ILE A 569 28.21 7.42 21.17
N THR A 570 28.30 8.26 20.14
CA THR A 570 29.46 8.38 19.25
C THR A 570 30.11 9.75 19.40
N ALA A 571 31.25 9.99 18.77
CA ALA A 571 31.89 11.31 18.73
C ALA A 571 31.04 12.37 18.01
N GLN A 572 30.14 11.96 17.12
CA GLN A 572 29.28 12.83 16.30
C GLN A 572 27.92 13.11 16.92
N GLY A 573 27.47 12.30 17.88
CA GLY A 573 26.18 12.46 18.51
C GLY A 573 25.70 11.25 19.29
N THR A 574 24.47 11.35 19.79
CA THR A 574 23.82 10.27 20.51
C THR A 574 22.55 9.85 19.74
N ASP A 575 22.52 8.61 19.30
CA ASP A 575 21.30 7.97 18.83
C ASP A 575 20.59 7.33 20.03
N ARG A 576 19.39 7.80 20.32
CA ARG A 576 18.61 7.38 21.48
C ARG A 576 17.61 6.31 21.12
N ASP A 577 17.32 5.43 22.09
CA ASP A 577 16.35 4.34 21.92
C ASP A 577 16.67 3.40 20.73
N HIS A 578 17.97 3.17 20.46
CA HIS A 578 18.40 2.29 19.38
C HIS A 578 18.16 0.81 19.72
N ASP A 579 17.55 0.06 18.80
CA ASP A 579 17.32 -1.36 18.96
C ASP A 579 18.59 -2.14 18.57
N LEU A 580 19.21 -2.83 19.54
CA LEU A 580 20.36 -3.71 19.34
C LEU A 580 19.92 -5.17 19.27
N THR A 581 20.50 -5.92 18.37
CA THR A 581 20.32 -7.38 18.29
C THR A 581 21.45 -8.07 19.02
N ALA A 582 21.16 -8.63 20.20
CA ALA A 582 22.12 -9.45 20.95
C ALA A 582 22.02 -10.91 20.52
N THR A 583 23.15 -11.50 20.18
CA THR A 583 23.22 -12.92 19.75
C THR A 583 24.56 -13.54 20.13
N THR A 584 24.76 -14.82 19.78
CA THR A 584 25.98 -15.57 20.05
C THR A 584 26.85 -15.69 18.80
N GLU A 585 28.10 -16.14 18.95
CA GLU A 585 29.03 -16.38 17.82
C GLU A 585 28.47 -17.36 16.80
N ARG A 586 27.65 -18.34 17.22
CA ARG A 586 26.99 -19.31 16.34
C ARG A 586 26.07 -18.66 15.28
N PHE A 587 25.68 -17.42 15.50
CA PHE A 587 24.91 -16.65 14.52
C PHE A 587 25.64 -16.54 13.17
N THR A 588 26.96 -16.48 13.16
CA THR A 588 27.76 -16.45 11.93
C THR A 588 27.77 -17.76 11.16
N ASP A 589 27.39 -18.88 11.81
CA ASP A 589 27.22 -20.17 11.16
C ASP A 589 25.84 -20.27 10.50
N ASP A 590 24.80 -19.67 11.14
CA ASP A 590 23.42 -19.63 10.66
C ASP A 590 23.18 -18.53 9.62
N PHE A 591 23.94 -17.43 9.67
CA PHE A 591 23.79 -16.28 8.77
C PHE A 591 25.13 -15.85 8.16
N ARG A 592 25.10 -15.66 6.84
CA ARG A 592 26.21 -15.07 6.07
C ARG A 592 25.91 -13.60 5.80
N LEU A 593 26.46 -12.74 6.65
CA LEU A 593 26.34 -11.28 6.46
C LEU A 593 27.33 -10.80 5.40
N ALA A 594 26.91 -9.81 4.61
CA ALA A 594 27.79 -9.14 3.66
C ALA A 594 28.42 -7.91 4.33
N PHE A 595 29.75 -7.88 4.46
CA PHE A 595 30.49 -6.79 5.07
C PHE A 595 31.02 -5.80 4.04
N THR A 596 31.07 -4.53 4.43
CA THR A 596 31.87 -3.50 3.75
C THR A 596 33.27 -3.46 4.36
N ALA A 597 33.39 -3.63 5.68
CA ALA A 597 34.65 -3.68 6.40
C ALA A 597 34.51 -4.51 7.68
N GLY A 598 35.57 -5.16 8.12
CA GLY A 598 35.58 -5.96 9.34
C GLY A 598 34.79 -7.27 9.25
N ASP A 599 34.44 -7.84 10.40
CA ASP A 599 33.61 -9.04 10.53
C ASP A 599 32.77 -9.01 11.83
N THR A 600 31.77 -9.88 11.92
CA THR A 600 30.94 -10.03 13.13
C THR A 600 31.44 -11.16 14.04
N ARG A 601 32.26 -12.08 13.56
CA ARG A 601 32.71 -13.22 14.39
C ARG A 601 33.55 -12.76 15.57
N SER A 602 34.48 -11.84 15.36
CA SER A 602 35.23 -11.19 16.42
C SER A 602 34.39 -10.43 17.42
N THR A 603 33.33 -9.77 16.93
CA THR A 603 32.36 -9.02 17.76
C THR A 603 31.55 -9.93 18.67
N LEU A 604 31.11 -11.09 18.18
CA LEU A 604 30.24 -12.02 18.90
C LEU A 604 30.99 -13.08 19.70
N ALA A 605 32.32 -13.18 19.52
CA ALA A 605 33.13 -14.13 20.25
C ALA A 605 33.03 -13.91 21.78
N PRO A 606 33.10 -14.99 22.59
CA PRO A 606 33.06 -14.86 24.05
C PRO A 606 34.16 -13.93 24.57
N GLY A 607 33.78 -12.88 25.31
CA GLY A 607 34.71 -11.86 25.83
C GLY A 607 35.08 -10.76 24.81
N GLY A 608 34.50 -10.76 23.62
CA GLY A 608 34.71 -9.68 22.66
C GLY A 608 34.06 -8.37 23.11
N ASP A 609 34.69 -7.24 22.81
CA ASP A 609 34.22 -5.87 23.12
C ASP A 609 33.76 -5.14 21.84
N GLY A 610 33.29 -5.90 20.85
CA GLY A 610 32.89 -5.37 19.55
C GLY A 610 31.40 -5.06 19.42
N ILE A 611 31.11 -4.16 18.48
CA ILE A 611 29.76 -3.86 17.98
C ILE A 611 29.80 -3.89 16.45
N THR A 612 28.85 -4.56 15.84
CA THR A 612 28.69 -4.55 14.37
C THR A 612 27.55 -3.63 14.01
N VAL A 613 27.82 -2.65 13.13
CA VAL A 613 26.86 -1.60 12.76
C VAL A 613 26.50 -1.69 11.27
N PRO A 614 25.29 -1.24 10.87
CA PRO A 614 24.94 -1.11 9.46
C PRO A 614 25.69 0.05 8.79
N GLN A 615 25.92 -0.05 7.47
CA GLN A 615 26.65 0.93 6.68
C GLN A 615 26.04 2.33 6.81
N ALA A 616 24.70 2.45 6.73
CA ALA A 616 24.02 3.74 6.86
C ALA A 616 24.33 4.42 8.20
N PHE A 617 24.36 3.68 9.31
CA PHE A 617 24.72 4.20 10.62
C PHE A 617 26.20 4.60 10.69
N ALA A 618 27.08 3.80 10.10
CA ALA A 618 28.51 4.10 10.03
C ALA A 618 28.78 5.39 9.22
N ASP A 619 28.11 5.56 8.11
CA ASP A 619 28.22 6.77 7.25
C ASP A 619 27.68 8.03 7.95
N GLU A 620 26.51 7.94 8.59
CA GLU A 620 25.88 9.05 9.33
C GLU A 620 26.78 9.54 10.47
N HIS A 621 27.37 8.58 11.21
CA HIS A 621 28.22 8.89 12.38
C HIS A 621 29.72 8.86 12.05
N ARG A 622 30.10 8.71 10.77
CA ARG A 622 31.50 8.70 10.28
C ARG A 622 32.39 7.71 11.05
N LEU A 623 31.85 6.49 11.21
CA LEU A 623 32.55 5.43 11.95
C LEU A 623 33.33 4.53 11.02
N ALA A 624 34.53 4.13 11.45
CA ALA A 624 35.36 3.12 10.84
C ALA A 624 35.55 1.92 11.80
N VAL A 625 36.01 0.79 11.26
CA VAL A 625 36.36 -0.36 12.08
C VAL A 625 37.46 0.02 13.08
N GLY A 626 37.24 -0.30 14.37
CA GLY A 626 38.11 0.06 15.48
C GLY A 626 37.67 1.31 16.28
N ASP A 627 36.75 2.13 15.72
CA ASP A 627 36.27 3.33 16.42
C ASP A 627 35.45 2.96 17.67
N PRO A 628 35.54 3.79 18.76
CA PRO A 628 34.81 3.53 19.99
C PRO A 628 33.36 3.99 19.88
N VAL A 629 32.45 3.15 20.35
CA VAL A 629 31.03 3.44 20.55
C VAL A 629 30.65 3.13 22.00
N GLN A 630 30.04 4.07 22.68
CA GLN A 630 29.55 3.86 24.03
C GLN A 630 28.07 3.47 23.99
N VAL A 631 27.76 2.31 24.53
CA VAL A 631 26.40 1.75 24.61
C VAL A 631 25.86 1.93 26.01
N ARG A 632 24.82 2.73 26.20
CA ARG A 632 24.15 2.91 27.49
C ARG A 632 22.84 2.13 27.47
N PHE A 633 22.80 1.03 28.22
CA PHE A 633 21.61 0.19 28.31
C PHE A 633 20.52 0.84 29.15
N HIS A 634 19.26 0.73 28.73
CA HIS A 634 18.15 1.23 29.53
C HIS A 634 17.95 0.34 30.76
N GLY A 635 18.03 0.95 31.92
CA GLY A 635 17.94 0.24 33.23
C GLY A 635 19.20 -0.50 33.66
N GLY A 636 20.31 -0.35 32.93
CA GLY A 636 21.57 -1.05 33.19
C GLY A 636 22.79 -0.16 33.16
N GLY A 637 23.95 -0.78 33.02
CA GLY A 637 25.26 -0.14 32.92
C GLY A 637 25.54 0.45 31.53
N THR A 638 26.77 0.90 31.38
CA THR A 638 27.31 1.45 30.14
C THR A 638 28.49 0.60 29.68
N ALA A 639 28.44 0.09 28.45
CA ALA A 639 29.54 -0.62 27.80
C ALA A 639 30.33 0.33 26.87
N ARG A 640 31.65 0.17 26.79
CA ARG A 640 32.48 0.79 25.77
C ARG A 640 32.88 -0.29 24.76
N LEU A 641 32.35 -0.21 23.56
CA LEU A 641 32.57 -1.19 22.50
C LEU A 641 33.36 -0.56 21.36
N ARG A 642 33.99 -1.38 20.53
CA ARG A 642 34.65 -0.96 19.29
C ARG A 642 33.90 -1.50 18.10
N VAL A 643 33.82 -0.70 17.00
CA VAL A 643 33.25 -1.17 15.74
C VAL A 643 34.10 -2.33 15.23
N GLY A 644 33.60 -3.54 15.29
CA GLY A 644 34.25 -4.76 14.79
C GLY A 644 33.93 -5.07 13.33
N GLY A 645 32.73 -4.66 12.88
CA GLY A 645 32.29 -4.87 11.51
C GLY A 645 31.26 -3.84 11.06
N ILE A 646 31.27 -3.55 9.76
CA ILE A 646 30.28 -2.71 9.11
C ILE A 646 29.56 -3.57 8.07
N VAL A 647 28.29 -3.85 8.32
CA VAL A 647 27.44 -4.65 7.44
C VAL A 647 26.93 -3.78 6.29
N ARG A 648 27.05 -4.30 5.07
CA ARG A 648 26.54 -3.60 3.88
C ARG A 648 25.02 -3.47 3.94
N ASP A 649 24.54 -2.28 3.65
CA ASP A 649 23.10 -2.06 3.48
C ASP A 649 22.58 -2.92 2.32
N GLY A 650 21.40 -3.53 2.54
CA GLY A 650 20.72 -4.26 1.48
C GLY A 650 20.63 -5.77 1.68
N ASP A 651 21.10 -6.31 2.79
CA ASP A 651 20.67 -7.64 3.20
C ASP A 651 19.32 -7.52 3.93
N VAL A 652 18.24 -8.06 3.34
CA VAL A 652 16.86 -7.96 3.89
C VAL A 652 16.78 -8.54 5.31
N PHE A 653 17.64 -9.52 5.63
CA PHE A 653 17.67 -10.17 6.94
C PHE A 653 18.56 -9.44 7.97
N ALA A 654 19.43 -8.55 7.52
CA ALA A 654 20.38 -7.82 8.35
C ALA A 654 20.30 -6.30 8.20
N SER A 655 19.45 -5.78 7.28
CA SER A 655 19.36 -4.35 7.04
C SER A 655 18.86 -3.58 8.25
N GLY A 656 19.71 -2.68 8.76
CA GLY A 656 19.40 -1.82 9.90
C GLY A 656 19.68 -2.47 11.26
N ALA A 657 20.07 -3.73 11.34
CA ALA A 657 20.39 -4.38 12.62
C ALA A 657 21.81 -4.07 13.08
N THR A 658 21.92 -3.65 14.32
CA THR A 658 23.21 -3.48 15.02
C THR A 658 23.41 -4.67 15.94
N TYR A 659 24.53 -5.41 15.77
CA TYR A 659 24.77 -6.66 16.49
C TYR A 659 25.76 -6.47 17.63
N ILE A 660 25.45 -7.10 18.77
CA ILE A 660 26.35 -7.23 19.93
C ILE A 660 26.32 -8.66 20.47
N GLY A 661 27.34 -9.03 21.21
CA GLY A 661 27.39 -10.34 21.88
C GLY A 661 26.44 -10.38 23.10
N THR A 662 25.69 -11.49 23.28
CA THR A 662 24.85 -11.69 24.49
C THR A 662 25.65 -11.61 25.79
N HIS A 663 26.95 -11.94 25.77
CA HIS A 663 27.82 -11.79 26.93
C HIS A 663 27.99 -10.32 27.38
N VAL A 664 28.00 -9.35 26.44
CA VAL A 664 28.04 -7.92 26.74
C VAL A 664 26.77 -7.51 27.48
N VAL A 665 25.61 -7.97 27.00
CA VAL A 665 24.32 -7.68 27.65
C VAL A 665 24.29 -8.23 29.08
N ARG A 666 24.72 -9.50 29.26
CA ARG A 666 24.78 -10.14 30.60
C ARG A 666 25.74 -9.47 31.56
N ALA A 667 26.81 -8.85 31.06
CA ALA A 667 27.77 -8.15 31.89
C ALA A 667 27.25 -6.78 32.39
N HIS A 668 26.28 -6.17 31.71
CA HIS A 668 25.86 -4.78 31.99
C HIS A 668 24.40 -4.66 32.39
N LEU A 669 23.56 -5.69 32.22
CA LEU A 669 22.17 -5.71 32.66
C LEU A 669 21.99 -6.63 33.89
N PRO A 670 21.18 -6.23 34.88
CA PRO A 670 20.77 -7.14 35.95
C PRO A 670 19.99 -8.33 35.44
N ALA A 671 20.07 -9.49 36.10
CA ALA A 671 19.38 -10.71 35.68
C ALA A 671 17.85 -10.54 35.51
N GLU A 672 17.24 -9.66 36.32
CA GLU A 672 15.81 -9.34 36.24
C GLU A 672 15.41 -8.51 35.03
N GLN A 673 16.38 -7.86 34.38
CA GLN A 673 16.20 -6.99 33.22
C GLN A 673 16.77 -7.63 31.93
N MET A 674 17.21 -8.89 32.02
CA MET A 674 17.68 -9.59 30.84
C MET A 674 16.56 -9.75 29.81
N PRO A 675 16.81 -9.37 28.53
CA PRO A 675 15.81 -9.54 27.49
C PRO A 675 15.53 -11.03 27.23
N LEU A 676 14.29 -11.33 26.91
CA LEU A 676 13.88 -12.65 26.44
C LEU A 676 14.26 -12.85 24.98
N ASP A 677 14.30 -14.10 24.55
CA ASP A 677 14.64 -14.45 23.17
C ASP A 677 13.45 -14.16 22.23
N ASP A 678 13.70 -13.47 21.13
CA ASP A 678 12.66 -13.11 20.13
C ASP A 678 12.53 -14.17 19.05
N VAL A 679 13.64 -14.76 18.64
CA VAL A 679 13.70 -15.73 17.55
C VAL A 679 14.76 -16.78 17.90
N TYR A 680 14.47 -18.05 17.54
CA TYR A 680 15.49 -19.09 17.48
C TYR A 680 15.73 -19.52 16.05
N PHE A 681 16.99 -19.65 15.72
CA PHE A 681 17.46 -20.32 14.51
C PHE A 681 18.05 -21.67 14.94
N ALA A 682 17.63 -22.72 14.29
CA ALA A 682 18.11 -24.05 14.63
C ALA A 682 18.60 -24.79 13.38
N THR A 683 19.71 -25.48 13.52
CA THR A 683 20.33 -26.24 12.44
C THR A 683 20.33 -27.71 12.82
N ALA A 684 19.93 -28.58 11.88
CA ALA A 684 19.91 -30.03 12.09
C ALA A 684 21.33 -30.61 12.13
N ALA A 685 21.52 -31.62 12.96
CA ALA A 685 22.77 -32.36 12.99
C ALA A 685 23.04 -33.04 11.62
N ALA A 686 24.32 -33.19 11.28
CA ALA A 686 24.72 -33.81 10.03
C ALA A 686 24.15 -35.25 9.94
N GLY A 687 23.40 -35.53 8.87
CA GLY A 687 22.76 -36.84 8.65
C GLY A 687 21.44 -37.06 9.39
N ALA A 688 20.95 -36.09 10.15
CA ALA A 688 19.63 -36.18 10.79
C ALA A 688 18.48 -36.12 9.78
N ASP A 689 17.40 -36.82 10.05
CA ASP A 689 16.16 -36.71 9.29
C ASP A 689 15.53 -35.34 9.56
N ARG A 690 15.70 -34.40 8.63
CA ARG A 690 15.16 -33.01 8.74
C ARG A 690 13.66 -32.98 8.94
N ALA A 691 12.91 -33.86 8.26
CA ALA A 691 11.46 -33.89 8.39
C ALA A 691 11.03 -34.40 9.78
N GLY A 692 11.72 -35.40 10.29
CA GLY A 692 11.51 -35.92 11.65
C GLY A 692 11.87 -34.90 12.73
N VAL A 693 12.98 -34.16 12.57
CA VAL A 693 13.36 -33.08 13.50
C VAL A 693 12.33 -31.96 13.48
N TYR A 694 11.86 -31.54 12.30
CA TYR A 694 10.79 -30.55 12.18
C TYR A 694 9.51 -30.98 12.92
N ALA A 695 9.07 -32.23 12.69
CA ALA A 695 7.87 -32.77 13.31
C ALA A 695 8.02 -32.88 14.86
N ALA A 696 9.21 -33.28 15.33
CA ALA A 696 9.52 -33.34 16.77
C ALA A 696 9.49 -31.94 17.41
N LEU A 697 10.12 -30.95 16.76
CA LEU A 697 10.17 -29.58 17.24
C LEU A 697 8.76 -28.95 17.25
N ALA A 698 7.99 -29.12 16.16
CA ALA A 698 6.61 -28.64 16.07
C ALA A 698 5.73 -29.26 17.16
N LYS A 699 5.78 -30.59 17.34
CA LYS A 699 5.01 -31.29 18.36
C LYS A 699 5.34 -30.85 19.79
N ARG A 700 6.62 -30.64 20.10
CA ARG A 700 7.06 -30.18 21.42
C ARG A 700 6.62 -28.74 21.71
N LEU A 701 6.51 -27.92 20.66
CA LEU A 701 6.07 -26.52 20.74
C LEU A 701 4.55 -26.36 20.63
N ASP A 702 3.76 -27.41 20.40
CA ASP A 702 2.29 -27.34 20.42
C ASP A 702 1.71 -26.82 21.77
N ALA A 703 2.46 -27.03 22.86
CA ALA A 703 2.11 -26.47 24.16
C ALA A 703 2.26 -24.93 24.25
N PHE A 704 2.91 -24.30 23.26
CA PHE A 704 3.19 -22.88 23.20
C PHE A 704 2.63 -22.28 21.89
N PRO A 705 1.32 -22.04 21.80
CA PRO A 705 0.64 -21.66 20.57
C PRO A 705 1.05 -20.28 20.03
N GLN A 706 1.77 -19.47 20.81
CA GLN A 706 2.40 -18.22 20.36
C GLN A 706 3.60 -18.48 19.47
N THR A 707 4.19 -19.67 19.48
CA THR A 707 5.35 -20.04 18.69
C THR A 707 4.93 -20.68 17.37
N LYS A 708 5.67 -20.41 16.32
CA LYS A 708 5.50 -21.03 15.00
C LYS A 708 6.83 -21.58 14.54
N VAL A 709 6.88 -22.89 14.37
CA VAL A 709 8.02 -23.52 13.73
C VAL A 709 7.87 -23.43 12.22
N ARG A 710 8.90 -23.02 11.54
CA ARG A 710 8.98 -23.01 10.09
C ARG A 710 10.30 -23.61 9.63
N ASP A 711 10.24 -24.43 8.61
CA ASP A 711 11.41 -24.78 7.81
C ASP A 711 11.63 -23.70 6.74
N ARG A 712 12.71 -23.80 5.98
CA ARG A 712 13.04 -22.83 4.93
C ARG A 712 11.91 -22.68 3.91
N ASP A 713 11.25 -23.77 3.52
CA ASP A 713 10.21 -23.75 2.50
C ASP A 713 8.93 -23.10 3.02
N SER A 714 8.50 -23.41 4.24
CA SER A 714 7.34 -22.77 4.86
C SER A 714 7.61 -21.30 5.24
N TYR A 715 8.85 -20.95 5.57
CA TYR A 715 9.25 -19.55 5.79
C TYR A 715 9.21 -18.76 4.47
N ARG A 716 9.79 -19.31 3.39
CA ARG A 716 9.70 -18.75 2.03
C ARG A 716 8.23 -18.56 1.60
N LYS A 717 7.42 -19.61 1.77
CA LYS A 717 6.00 -19.53 1.45
C LYS A 717 5.27 -18.41 2.21
N ALA A 718 5.56 -18.23 3.48
CA ALA A 718 4.95 -17.16 4.27
C ALA A 718 5.38 -15.75 3.82
N LEU A 719 6.63 -15.57 3.40
CA LEU A 719 7.09 -14.32 2.78
C LEU A 719 6.36 -14.08 1.45
N HIS A 720 6.23 -15.12 0.61
CA HIS A 720 5.49 -15.05 -0.65
C HIS A 720 4.01 -14.71 -0.42
N ASP A 721 3.35 -15.33 0.57
CA ASP A 721 1.94 -15.07 0.89
C ASP A 721 1.74 -13.61 1.32
N THR A 722 2.69 -13.03 2.06
CA THR A 722 2.65 -11.62 2.46
C THR A 722 2.78 -10.68 1.24
N VAL A 723 3.71 -11.00 0.34
CA VAL A 723 3.90 -10.23 -0.89
C VAL A 723 2.73 -10.45 -1.85
N ALA A 724 2.22 -11.68 -1.96
CA ALA A 724 1.10 -12.03 -2.84
C ALA A 724 -0.16 -11.22 -2.52
N LEU A 725 -0.50 -11.01 -1.25
CA LEU A 725 -1.64 -10.17 -0.86
C LEU A 725 -1.53 -8.73 -1.37
N ALA A 726 -0.33 -8.14 -1.26
CA ALA A 726 -0.07 -6.80 -1.80
C ALA A 726 -0.17 -6.78 -3.34
N LEU A 727 0.33 -7.85 -3.99
CA LEU A 727 0.25 -7.99 -5.44
C LEU A 727 -1.17 -8.22 -5.95
N ASP A 728 -1.98 -9.02 -5.25
CA ASP A 728 -3.38 -9.27 -5.61
C ASP A 728 -4.19 -7.96 -5.58
N LEU A 729 -3.95 -7.12 -4.58
CA LEU A 729 -4.52 -5.77 -4.53
C LEU A 729 -4.12 -4.94 -5.75
N VAL A 730 -2.84 -4.95 -6.09
CA VAL A 730 -2.29 -4.25 -7.24
C VAL A 730 -2.89 -4.81 -8.55
N TYR A 731 -2.99 -6.13 -8.72
CA TYR A 731 -3.61 -6.74 -9.90
C TYR A 731 -5.10 -6.42 -10.02
N ALA A 732 -5.84 -6.33 -8.91
CA ALA A 732 -7.24 -5.90 -8.91
C ALA A 732 -7.37 -4.44 -9.40
N LEU A 733 -6.48 -3.55 -8.96
CA LEU A 733 -6.44 -2.16 -9.42
C LEU A 733 -6.04 -2.06 -10.90
N LEU A 734 -5.08 -2.88 -11.35
CA LEU A 734 -4.68 -2.97 -12.75
C LEU A 734 -5.78 -3.49 -13.65
N ALA A 735 -6.55 -4.48 -13.21
CA ALA A 735 -7.69 -5.01 -13.98
C ALA A 735 -8.69 -3.90 -14.30
N LEU A 736 -8.93 -2.98 -13.35
CA LEU A 736 -9.80 -1.84 -13.54
C LEU A 736 -9.19 -0.82 -14.53
N ALA A 737 -7.89 -0.56 -14.47
CA ALA A 737 -7.19 0.30 -15.43
C ALA A 737 -7.24 -0.29 -16.88
N ILE A 738 -7.10 -1.61 -17.01
CA ILE A 738 -7.26 -2.31 -18.29
C ILE A 738 -8.69 -2.16 -18.80
N LEU A 739 -9.70 -2.28 -17.94
CA LEU A 739 -11.10 -2.08 -18.31
C LEU A 739 -11.32 -0.68 -18.90
N VAL A 740 -10.77 0.36 -18.28
CA VAL A 740 -10.83 1.74 -18.81
C VAL A 740 -10.15 1.84 -20.16
N ALA A 741 -8.99 1.22 -20.34
CA ALA A 741 -8.27 1.21 -21.61
C ALA A 741 -9.07 0.50 -22.72
N VAL A 742 -9.69 -0.63 -22.42
CA VAL A 742 -10.57 -1.36 -23.37
C VAL A 742 -11.78 -0.53 -23.78
N LEU A 743 -12.42 0.17 -22.81
CA LEU A 743 -13.53 1.09 -23.10
C LEU A 743 -13.07 2.23 -24.02
N GLY A 744 -11.86 2.75 -23.86
CA GLY A 744 -11.25 3.74 -24.74
C GLY A 744 -11.07 3.23 -26.19
N VAL A 745 -10.66 1.98 -26.33
CA VAL A 745 -10.54 1.33 -27.66
C VAL A 745 -11.92 1.14 -28.29
N VAL A 746 -12.94 0.71 -27.52
CA VAL A 746 -14.33 0.56 -28.00
C VAL A 746 -14.85 1.89 -28.55
N ASP A 747 -14.64 2.98 -27.82
CA ASP A 747 -15.10 4.33 -28.18
C ASP A 747 -14.47 4.80 -29.49
N THR A 748 -13.15 4.68 -29.61
CA THR A 748 -12.41 5.10 -30.81
C THR A 748 -12.74 4.25 -32.03
N LEU A 749 -12.95 2.93 -31.87
CA LEU A 749 -13.38 2.04 -32.96
C LEU A 749 -14.83 2.32 -33.38
N ALA A 750 -15.72 2.59 -32.45
CA ALA A 750 -17.11 2.95 -32.76
C ALA A 750 -17.19 4.21 -33.62
N LEU A 751 -16.35 5.21 -33.31
CA LEU A 751 -16.24 6.40 -34.14
C LEU A 751 -15.69 6.12 -35.52
N SER A 752 -14.58 5.39 -35.60
CA SER A 752 -13.95 4.98 -36.88
C SER A 752 -14.96 4.37 -37.83
N VAL A 753 -15.89 3.55 -37.35
CA VAL A 753 -16.96 2.95 -38.11
C VAL A 753 -17.94 4.00 -38.64
N VAL A 754 -18.32 5.00 -37.79
CA VAL A 754 -19.25 6.05 -38.19
C VAL A 754 -18.64 6.98 -39.24
N GLU A 755 -17.37 7.38 -39.07
CA GLU A 755 -16.66 8.26 -40.00
C GLU A 755 -16.46 7.61 -41.39
N ARG A 756 -16.27 6.28 -41.44
CA ARG A 756 -16.00 5.51 -42.65
C ARG A 756 -17.24 4.80 -43.20
N THR A 757 -18.44 5.21 -42.80
CA THR A 757 -19.70 4.60 -43.25
C THR A 757 -19.81 4.63 -44.78
N ARG A 758 -19.34 5.70 -45.40
CA ARG A 758 -19.34 5.88 -46.86
C ARG A 758 -18.34 4.96 -47.60
N GLU A 759 -17.11 4.82 -47.05
CA GLU A 759 -16.12 3.88 -47.58
C GLU A 759 -16.63 2.42 -47.45
N MET A 760 -17.28 2.06 -46.33
CA MET A 760 -17.86 0.75 -46.13
C MET A 760 -19.05 0.47 -47.07
N ALA A 761 -19.86 1.48 -47.36
CA ALA A 761 -20.91 1.37 -48.36
C ALA A 761 -20.35 1.14 -49.77
N LEU A 762 -19.28 1.85 -50.15
CA LEU A 762 -18.54 1.67 -51.40
C LEU A 762 -17.95 0.24 -51.50
N LEU A 763 -17.28 -0.23 -50.45
CA LEU A 763 -16.73 -1.59 -50.43
C LEU A 763 -17.82 -2.64 -50.54
N ARG A 764 -19.04 -2.41 -50.02
CA ARG A 764 -20.20 -3.29 -50.22
C ARG A 764 -20.72 -3.22 -51.63
N ALA A 765 -20.76 -2.05 -52.24
CA ALA A 765 -21.15 -1.89 -53.64
C ALA A 765 -20.18 -2.61 -54.60
N LEU A 766 -18.87 -2.68 -54.21
CA LEU A 766 -17.84 -3.45 -54.93
C LEU A 766 -17.84 -4.96 -54.61
N GLY A 767 -18.89 -5.47 -53.90
CA GLY A 767 -19.08 -6.90 -53.66
C GLY A 767 -18.54 -7.48 -52.38
N LEU A 768 -18.02 -6.67 -51.42
CA LEU A 768 -17.59 -7.21 -50.12
C LEU A 768 -18.81 -7.63 -49.29
N THR A 769 -18.80 -8.90 -48.84
CA THR A 769 -19.84 -9.46 -47.97
C THR A 769 -19.78 -8.87 -46.53
N ARG A 770 -20.92 -8.86 -45.83
CA ARG A 770 -21.01 -8.43 -44.44
C ARG A 770 -20.02 -9.15 -43.53
N ARG A 771 -19.71 -10.42 -43.80
CA ARG A 771 -18.76 -11.24 -43.03
C ARG A 771 -17.32 -10.78 -43.24
N ARG A 772 -16.95 -10.40 -44.49
CA ARG A 772 -15.60 -9.87 -44.80
C ARG A 772 -15.36 -8.51 -44.19
N ILE A 773 -16.36 -7.61 -44.16
CA ILE A 773 -16.28 -6.31 -43.50
C ILE A 773 -16.08 -6.48 -41.97
N ARG A 774 -16.86 -7.36 -41.33
CA ARG A 774 -16.68 -7.68 -39.90
C ARG A 774 -15.27 -8.21 -39.61
N ARG A 775 -14.75 -9.10 -40.45
CA ARG A 775 -13.39 -9.63 -40.30
C ARG A 775 -12.33 -8.53 -40.46
N MET A 776 -12.51 -7.61 -41.41
CA MET A 776 -11.60 -6.49 -41.63
C MET A 776 -11.52 -5.57 -40.44
N ILE A 777 -12.67 -5.16 -39.88
CA ILE A 777 -12.72 -4.29 -38.69
C ILE A 777 -12.11 -4.99 -37.47
N ARG A 778 -12.38 -6.28 -37.28
CA ARG A 778 -11.76 -7.05 -36.19
C ARG A 778 -10.24 -7.17 -36.36
N ALA A 779 -9.77 -7.43 -37.58
CA ALA A 779 -8.33 -7.49 -37.86
C ALA A 779 -7.63 -6.13 -37.61
N GLU A 780 -8.28 -5.02 -38.00
CA GLU A 780 -7.80 -3.67 -37.72
C GLU A 780 -7.70 -3.41 -36.20
N ALA A 781 -8.74 -3.78 -35.43
CA ALA A 781 -8.76 -3.62 -33.98
C ALA A 781 -7.70 -4.46 -33.25
N VAL A 782 -7.55 -5.74 -33.67
CA VAL A 782 -6.50 -6.63 -33.13
C VAL A 782 -5.12 -6.07 -33.44
N LEU A 783 -4.90 -5.59 -34.67
CA LEU A 783 -3.62 -4.97 -35.04
C LEU A 783 -3.30 -3.75 -34.16
N ILE A 784 -4.27 -2.86 -33.97
CA ILE A 784 -4.10 -1.68 -33.10
C ILE A 784 -3.84 -2.10 -31.64
N ALA A 785 -4.54 -3.12 -31.15
CA ALA A 785 -4.36 -3.62 -29.79
C ALA A 785 -2.98 -4.25 -29.59
N VAL A 786 -2.50 -5.05 -30.56
CA VAL A 786 -1.14 -5.63 -30.50
C VAL A 786 -0.07 -4.55 -30.59
N VAL A 787 -0.26 -3.55 -31.46
CA VAL A 787 0.65 -2.40 -31.54
C VAL A 787 0.69 -1.64 -30.19
N GLY A 788 -0.47 -1.38 -29.59
CA GLY A 788 -0.56 -0.76 -28.27
C GLY A 788 0.12 -1.60 -27.20
N ALA A 789 -0.03 -2.93 -27.26
CA ALA A 789 0.60 -3.84 -26.31
C ALA A 789 2.14 -3.83 -26.42
N VAL A 790 2.67 -3.92 -27.64
CA VAL A 790 4.14 -3.88 -27.84
C VAL A 790 4.71 -2.53 -27.42
N LEU A 791 4.06 -1.42 -27.80
CA LEU A 791 4.49 -0.07 -27.42
C LEU A 791 4.31 0.23 -25.93
N GLY A 792 3.45 -0.50 -25.22
CA GLY A 792 3.31 -0.43 -23.77
C GLY A 792 4.31 -1.32 -23.03
N LEU A 793 4.51 -2.55 -23.53
CA LEU A 793 5.38 -3.53 -22.89
C LEU A 793 6.83 -3.01 -22.77
N LEU A 794 7.37 -2.42 -23.84
CA LEU A 794 8.75 -1.95 -23.87
C LEU A 794 9.05 -0.88 -22.80
N PRO A 795 8.33 0.26 -22.74
CA PRO A 795 8.60 1.26 -21.70
C PRO A 795 8.27 0.73 -20.30
N GLY A 796 7.22 -0.11 -20.14
CA GLY A 796 6.90 -0.71 -18.84
C GLY A 796 8.05 -1.57 -18.30
N LEU A 797 8.64 -2.43 -19.13
CA LEU A 797 9.81 -3.22 -18.74
C LEU A 797 11.04 -2.34 -18.47
N ALA A 798 11.25 -1.27 -19.27
CA ALA A 798 12.35 -0.34 -19.05
C ALA A 798 12.21 0.43 -17.70
N TRP A 799 11.00 0.88 -17.35
CA TRP A 799 10.74 1.51 -16.06
C TRP A 799 10.93 0.54 -14.91
N GLY A 800 10.46 -0.71 -15.08
CA GLY A 800 10.66 -1.78 -14.10
C GLY A 800 12.14 -2.06 -13.86
N ALA A 801 12.91 -2.17 -14.93
CA ALA A 801 14.37 -2.39 -14.83
C ALA A 801 15.09 -1.20 -14.19
N ALA A 802 14.71 0.05 -14.50
CA ALA A 802 15.26 1.23 -13.85
C ALA A 802 14.92 1.25 -12.35
N THR A 803 13.66 0.96 -11.99
CA THR A 803 13.24 0.87 -10.59
C THR A 803 14.00 -0.23 -9.85
N GLN A 804 14.15 -1.39 -10.48
CA GLN A 804 14.90 -2.52 -9.89
C GLN A 804 16.36 -2.15 -9.63
N ARG A 805 17.00 -1.41 -10.55
CA ARG A 805 18.38 -0.93 -10.35
C ARG A 805 18.49 0.04 -9.17
N VAL A 806 17.49 0.90 -8.99
CA VAL A 806 17.42 1.78 -7.81
C VAL A 806 17.20 0.96 -6.52
N LEU A 807 16.35 -0.07 -6.55
CA LEU A 807 16.13 -0.95 -5.40
C LEU A 807 17.33 -1.86 -5.11
N ALA A 808 18.20 -2.10 -6.08
CA ALA A 808 19.43 -2.87 -5.89
C ALA A 808 20.40 -2.22 -4.89
N THR A 809 20.35 -0.88 -4.70
CA THR A 809 21.10 -0.18 -3.65
C THR A 809 20.62 -0.58 -2.23
N LYS A 810 19.42 -1.16 -2.13
CA LYS A 810 18.84 -1.70 -0.89
C LYS A 810 18.86 -3.24 -0.87
N GLY A 811 19.74 -3.87 -1.67
CA GLY A 811 19.98 -5.30 -1.72
C GLY A 811 18.98 -6.13 -2.53
N LEU A 812 17.99 -5.51 -3.11
CA LEU A 812 17.05 -6.19 -4.00
C LEU A 812 17.66 -6.24 -5.42
N ASP A 813 18.69 -7.07 -5.63
CA ASP A 813 19.58 -7.04 -6.79
C ASP A 813 19.12 -7.89 -7.99
N SER A 814 18.17 -8.79 -7.80
CA SER A 814 17.74 -9.72 -8.84
C SER A 814 16.78 -9.10 -9.84
N LEU A 815 17.16 -9.05 -11.13
CA LEU A 815 16.27 -8.60 -12.21
C LEU A 815 15.63 -9.82 -12.88
N THR A 816 14.33 -9.98 -12.72
CA THR A 816 13.58 -11.11 -13.30
C THR A 816 12.46 -10.61 -14.22
N VAL A 817 12.56 -10.93 -15.51
CA VAL A 817 11.51 -10.59 -16.48
C VAL A 817 10.40 -11.65 -16.42
N PRO A 818 9.14 -11.27 -16.11
CA PRO A 818 8.02 -12.21 -16.02
C PRO A 818 7.48 -12.57 -17.40
N TRP A 819 8.18 -13.44 -18.15
CA TRP A 819 7.80 -13.86 -19.49
C TRP A 819 6.36 -14.41 -19.61
N PRO A 820 5.84 -15.22 -18.64
CA PRO A 820 4.44 -15.66 -18.67
C PRO A 820 3.46 -14.50 -18.63
N THR A 821 3.71 -13.49 -17.81
CA THR A 821 2.85 -12.30 -17.72
C THR A 821 2.95 -11.46 -19.00
N CYS A 822 4.14 -11.31 -19.59
CA CYS A 822 4.31 -10.63 -20.88
C CYS A 822 3.52 -11.33 -22.00
N ALA A 823 3.53 -12.66 -22.05
CA ALA A 823 2.75 -13.43 -22.98
C ALA A 823 1.24 -13.30 -22.72
N ALA A 824 0.81 -13.37 -21.45
CA ALA A 824 -0.58 -13.18 -21.06
C ALA A 824 -1.12 -11.80 -21.44
N VAL A 825 -0.31 -10.75 -21.29
CA VAL A 825 -0.63 -9.37 -21.70
C VAL A 825 -0.83 -9.27 -23.22
N LEU A 826 0.01 -9.92 -24.02
CA LEU A 826 -0.14 -9.94 -25.49
C LEU A 826 -1.41 -10.69 -25.90
N VAL A 827 -1.69 -11.85 -25.31
CA VAL A 827 -2.91 -12.62 -25.55
C VAL A 827 -4.15 -11.83 -25.10
N GLY A 828 -4.07 -11.20 -23.93
CA GLY A 828 -5.11 -10.32 -23.40
C GLY A 828 -5.40 -9.12 -24.31
N ALA A 829 -4.37 -8.51 -24.89
CA ALA A 829 -4.54 -7.44 -25.88
C ALA A 829 -5.29 -7.91 -27.14
N VAL A 830 -4.98 -9.09 -27.65
CA VAL A 830 -5.71 -9.70 -28.79
C VAL A 830 -7.18 -9.95 -28.43
N ALA A 831 -7.43 -10.49 -27.23
CA ALA A 831 -8.78 -10.70 -26.71
C ALA A 831 -9.53 -9.36 -26.54
N ALA A 832 -8.90 -8.37 -25.95
CA ALA A 832 -9.43 -7.01 -25.76
C ALA A 832 -9.77 -6.35 -27.10
N GLY A 833 -8.88 -6.42 -28.09
CA GLY A 833 -9.11 -5.91 -29.44
C GLY A 833 -10.29 -6.58 -30.16
N THR A 834 -10.42 -7.91 -30.03
CA THR A 834 -11.55 -8.67 -30.61
C THR A 834 -12.89 -8.33 -29.95
N LEU A 835 -12.93 -8.22 -28.62
CA LEU A 835 -14.10 -7.82 -27.84
C LEU A 835 -14.51 -6.37 -28.14
N ALA A 836 -13.55 -5.44 -28.15
CA ALA A 836 -13.77 -4.04 -28.46
C ALA A 836 -14.37 -3.84 -29.86
N ALA A 837 -13.95 -4.66 -30.83
CA ALA A 837 -14.47 -4.61 -32.20
C ALA A 837 -15.83 -5.29 -32.38
N TRP A 838 -16.33 -6.05 -31.42
CA TRP A 838 -17.54 -6.89 -31.59
C TRP A 838 -18.80 -6.07 -31.88
N LEU A 839 -19.09 -5.05 -31.07
CA LEU A 839 -20.24 -4.16 -31.29
C LEU A 839 -20.08 -3.25 -32.53
N PRO A 840 -18.94 -2.53 -32.72
CA PRO A 840 -18.72 -1.66 -33.85
C PRO A 840 -18.80 -2.44 -35.19
N SER A 841 -18.20 -3.64 -35.26
CA SER A 841 -18.23 -4.45 -36.49
C SER A 841 -19.63 -4.94 -36.87
N ARG A 842 -20.49 -5.20 -35.88
CA ARG A 842 -21.91 -5.55 -36.14
C ARG A 842 -22.70 -4.37 -36.68
N ARG A 843 -22.50 -3.17 -36.09
CA ARG A 843 -23.14 -1.93 -36.57
C ARG A 843 -22.69 -1.57 -37.98
N ALA A 844 -21.39 -1.65 -38.27
CA ALA A 844 -20.83 -1.39 -39.59
C ALA A 844 -21.44 -2.30 -40.70
N ALA A 845 -21.65 -3.58 -40.38
CA ALA A 845 -22.19 -4.55 -41.32
C ALA A 845 -23.72 -4.34 -41.59
N ARG A 846 -24.43 -3.57 -40.78
CA ARG A 846 -25.86 -3.27 -40.91
C ARG A 846 -26.19 -1.96 -41.67
N VAL A 847 -25.18 -1.18 -42.06
CA VAL A 847 -25.38 0.09 -42.77
C VAL A 847 -26.13 -0.17 -44.10
N HIS A 848 -27.25 0.54 -44.26
CA HIS A 848 -28.06 0.44 -45.50
C HIS A 848 -27.41 1.25 -46.65
N LEU A 849 -27.29 0.61 -47.82
CA LEU A 849 -26.62 1.19 -48.98
C LEU A 849 -27.34 2.48 -49.46
N ARG A 850 -28.67 2.49 -49.40
CA ARG A 850 -29.51 3.63 -49.85
C ARG A 850 -29.31 4.85 -48.94
N GLU A 851 -29.29 4.69 -47.64
CA GLU A 851 -29.12 5.79 -46.66
C GLU A 851 -27.70 6.39 -46.71
N ALA A 852 -26.68 5.53 -46.97
CA ALA A 852 -25.30 6.00 -47.05
C ALA A 852 -25.01 6.79 -48.35
N MET A 853 -25.79 6.54 -49.40
CA MET A 853 -25.70 7.24 -50.71
C MET A 853 -26.66 8.43 -50.77
N ALA A 854 -27.86 8.34 -50.19
CA ALA A 854 -28.85 9.42 -50.17
C ALA A 854 -28.50 10.65 -49.32
N GLY A 855 -27.60 10.52 -48.36
CA GLY A 855 -27.03 11.66 -47.61
C GLY A 855 -26.07 12.51 -48.43
N ALA A 856 -26.01 12.39 -49.72
CA ALA A 856 -25.12 13.08 -50.64
C ALA A 856 -25.84 14.12 -51.54
N GLY A 857 -27.20 14.33 -51.36
CA GLY A 857 -27.98 15.42 -51.97
C GLY A 857 -28.07 16.64 -51.03
#